data_6ff9df207f652a95d74d0477d16c7d02
#
_entry.id   6ff9df207f652a95d74d0477d16c7d02
#
_cell.length_a   1.000
_cell.length_b   1.000
_cell.length_c   1.000
_cell.angle_alpha   90.00
_cell.angle_beta   90.00
_cell.angle_gamma   90.00
#
_symmetry.space_group_name_H-M   'P 1'
#
loop_
_entity.id
_entity.type
_entity.pdbx_description
1 polymer ?
#
loop_
_entity_poly.entity_id
_entity_poly.type
_entity_poly.pdbx_seq_one_letter_code
_entity_poly.pdbx_strand_id
1 'polypeptide(L)'
;FGVASLGSMLVIGGWYHYYTVNRDKASSVMERSRDFSASAIDSQLDPTGRNLLQPLDQISNAVAVYGNYRNAWPLLANMGLYQGHAIGPKVDEAYLTLLSQRFLPALASGVMEALDGANIGDDTQLAALRVYRMIEDRENRRAPVVEDWMAAQWQAAFPGQDGVQRALMHHLEYAMKYVDTRLPQYQERVAAVQQHLRQIPLPERVYLTMSQEAGASRHSPLDLRNEIGPAFDIVYQSEREVSHFADGRIDALLTAKGYRTFFAGHSDDLTDLAMIDQWALKERTGIDYSKAHKAILTERIRAIYGRAYVDTWRRNLNQLEVRDFDDIAMAVSILDSVTGPAAPLRRLVETVRDNSELGITPAPDKGTAAPPDNVVALLHPVVQSNNDEARNPLVTDIARAFAPLNQLLDNREERAPYLEEIMLAIAGVQDKVRSVHDSPDRGKAALAVVVERFSLKGPDPISNLQRIAAGLPEPLNRQVAKLANESSRVILVEALRELEQRWDKDVHRFYRERLADRYPFNPASRQEASLDDFTAFFGPQGRLQQFREQYLNLFLEDNLEALYSERLGGYLVRADVQRRLESADRIRDAFFNSRGLLGVQFYIEPLGLAPNKRSSSLSVEGQLVTYNHGPSTSTALIWPNSLAPNNESRMTLVNAGGSSSGLVYRGPWSLYRLLSQARLNGTTSTSVDISFSAPDGGMQYRISTEKANNPFTQPLFKGFTLPLTLLQDGL
;
A
#
# COMPACT_ATOMS: atom_id res chain seq x y z
N PHE A 1 -26.17 -98.09 -10.95
CA PHE A 1 -25.67 -97.51 -12.22
C PHE A 1 -26.13 -96.01 -12.38
N GLY A 2 -27.37 -95.68 -12.11
CA GLY A 2 -27.90 -94.31 -12.33
C GLY A 2 -27.27 -93.19 -11.46
N VAL A 3 -26.85 -93.50 -10.22
CA VAL A 3 -26.23 -92.49 -9.34
C VAL A 3 -24.79 -92.22 -9.77
N ALA A 4 -24.07 -93.26 -10.23
CA ALA A 4 -22.71 -93.11 -10.73
C ALA A 4 -22.62 -92.29 -12.06
N SER A 5 -23.61 -92.48 -12.96
CA SER A 5 -23.68 -91.75 -14.20
C SER A 5 -24.11 -90.29 -14.00
N LEU A 6 -24.99 -89.99 -13.02
CA LEU A 6 -25.36 -88.62 -12.66
C LEU A 6 -24.17 -87.90 -11.98
N GLY A 7 -23.44 -88.62 -11.12
CA GLY A 7 -22.19 -88.05 -10.51
C GLY A 7 -21.11 -87.76 -11.55
N SER A 8 -20.90 -88.66 -12.54
CA SER A 8 -19.94 -88.46 -13.63
C SER A 8 -20.36 -87.26 -14.55
N MET A 9 -21.66 -87.10 -14.86
CA MET A 9 -22.15 -85.99 -15.61
C MET A 9 -21.96 -84.66 -14.89
N LEU A 10 -22.16 -84.59 -13.58
CA LEU A 10 -21.92 -83.40 -12.76
C LEU A 10 -20.41 -83.05 -12.72
N VAL A 11 -19.55 -84.05 -12.59
CA VAL A 11 -18.11 -83.82 -12.60
C VAL A 11 -17.63 -83.34 -14.00
N ILE A 12 -18.08 -83.94 -15.05
CA ILE A 12 -17.73 -83.54 -16.45
C ILE A 12 -18.34 -82.17 -16.75
N GLY A 13 -19.58 -81.89 -16.34
CA GLY A 13 -20.19 -80.56 -16.48
C GLY A 13 -19.46 -79.50 -15.69
N GLY A 14 -19.09 -79.79 -14.46
CA GLY A 14 -18.25 -78.87 -13.65
C GLY A 14 -16.86 -78.65 -14.28
N TRP A 15 -16.21 -79.75 -14.76
CA TRP A 15 -14.91 -79.63 -15.42
C TRP A 15 -15.01 -78.80 -16.71
N TYR A 16 -16.04 -79.03 -17.55
CA TYR A 16 -16.28 -78.25 -18.74
C TYR A 16 -16.60 -76.78 -18.45
N HIS A 17 -17.36 -76.51 -17.40
CA HIS A 17 -17.65 -75.14 -16.96
C HIS A 17 -16.32 -74.43 -16.56
N TYR A 18 -15.49 -75.05 -15.73
CA TYR A 18 -14.21 -74.46 -15.35
C TYR A 18 -13.23 -74.37 -16.50
N TYR A 19 -13.29 -75.30 -17.46
CA TYR A 19 -12.52 -75.22 -18.72
C TYR A 19 -12.89 -73.98 -19.53
N THR A 20 -14.20 -73.73 -19.73
CA THR A 20 -14.64 -72.55 -20.49
C THR A 20 -14.29 -71.26 -19.75
N VAL A 21 -14.47 -71.17 -18.45
CA VAL A 21 -14.11 -70.02 -17.62
C VAL A 21 -12.61 -69.71 -17.68
N ASN A 22 -11.77 -70.74 -17.57
CA ASN A 22 -10.34 -70.52 -17.63
C ASN A 22 -9.83 -70.21 -19.05
N ARG A 23 -10.44 -70.85 -20.09
CA ARG A 23 -10.16 -70.52 -21.50
C ARG A 23 -10.55 -69.08 -21.80
N ASP A 24 -11.71 -68.61 -21.35
CA ASP A 24 -12.21 -67.26 -21.58
C ASP A 24 -11.32 -66.21 -20.84
N LYS A 25 -10.88 -66.52 -19.63
CA LYS A 25 -9.87 -65.71 -18.93
C LYS A 25 -8.57 -65.66 -19.67
N ALA A 26 -8.04 -66.79 -20.14
CA ALA A 26 -6.77 -66.83 -20.90
C ALA A 26 -6.87 -66.05 -22.23
N SER A 27 -8.01 -66.23 -22.94
CA SER A 27 -8.24 -65.47 -24.20
C SER A 27 -8.37 -63.96 -23.94
N SER A 28 -9.05 -63.54 -22.86
CA SER A 28 -9.16 -62.15 -22.45
C SER A 28 -7.77 -61.53 -22.13
N VAL A 29 -6.93 -62.29 -21.43
CA VAL A 29 -5.53 -61.83 -21.19
C VAL A 29 -4.75 -61.71 -22.46
N MET A 30 -4.88 -62.70 -23.39
CA MET A 30 -4.20 -62.68 -24.67
C MET A 30 -4.65 -61.47 -25.53
N GLU A 31 -5.94 -61.19 -25.58
CA GLU A 31 -6.48 -60.01 -26.29
C GLU A 31 -5.92 -58.72 -25.73
N ARG A 32 -6.01 -58.50 -24.44
CA ARG A 32 -5.48 -57.31 -23.76
C ARG A 32 -3.97 -57.15 -23.86
N SER A 33 -3.22 -58.29 -23.84
CA SER A 33 -1.78 -58.27 -24.05
C SER A 33 -1.43 -57.94 -25.51
N ARG A 34 -2.29 -58.34 -26.48
CA ARG A 34 -2.13 -57.96 -27.89
C ARG A 34 -2.39 -56.45 -28.07
N ASP A 35 -3.44 -55.92 -27.46
CA ASP A 35 -3.75 -54.48 -27.47
C ASP A 35 -2.62 -53.67 -26.86
N PHE A 36 -2.05 -54.12 -25.76
CA PHE A 36 -0.85 -53.52 -25.17
C PHE A 36 0.35 -53.56 -26.12
N SER A 37 0.59 -54.69 -26.79
CA SER A 37 1.70 -54.81 -27.72
C SER A 37 1.52 -53.96 -28.98
N ALA A 38 0.29 -53.63 -29.34
CA ALA A 38 -0.04 -52.75 -30.44
C ALA A 38 -0.02 -51.28 -30.08
N SER A 39 -0.06 -50.96 -28.79
CA SER A 39 0.01 -49.55 -28.31
C SER A 39 1.42 -48.99 -28.53
N ALA A 40 1.49 -47.81 -29.14
CA ALA A 40 2.75 -47.08 -29.27
C ALA A 40 3.12 -46.48 -27.90
N ILE A 41 4.21 -46.97 -27.29
CA ILE A 41 4.76 -46.40 -26.08
C ILE A 41 5.62 -45.20 -26.46
N ASP A 42 5.21 -44.00 -26.06
CA ASP A 42 6.00 -42.77 -26.29
C ASP A 42 7.39 -42.91 -25.66
N SER A 43 8.40 -42.54 -26.42
CA SER A 43 9.79 -42.53 -25.92
C SER A 43 10.13 -41.33 -25.07
N GLN A 44 9.33 -40.25 -25.16
CA GLN A 44 9.54 -39.06 -24.36
C GLN A 44 9.12 -39.27 -22.89
N LEU A 45 9.96 -38.82 -21.98
CA LEU A 45 9.63 -38.79 -20.55
C LEU A 45 8.65 -37.63 -20.30
N ASP A 46 7.41 -37.98 -19.99
CA ASP A 46 6.41 -37.01 -19.50
C ASP A 46 6.46 -36.97 -17.97
N PRO A 47 6.85 -35.84 -17.34
CA PRO A 47 6.96 -35.74 -15.88
C PRO A 47 5.68 -36.09 -15.14
N THR A 48 4.52 -35.97 -15.77
CA THR A 48 3.23 -36.31 -15.20
C THR A 48 2.86 -37.78 -15.34
N GLY A 49 3.51 -38.52 -16.24
CA GLY A 49 3.20 -39.91 -16.57
C GLY A 49 1.91 -40.09 -17.39
N ARG A 50 1.25 -39.02 -17.84
CA ARG A 50 -0.04 -39.08 -18.55
C ARG A 50 0.07 -39.82 -19.91
N ASN A 51 1.17 -39.64 -20.62
CA ASN A 51 1.40 -40.29 -21.92
C ASN A 51 1.48 -41.84 -21.81
N LEU A 52 1.74 -42.37 -20.61
CA LEU A 52 1.80 -43.80 -20.33
C LEU A 52 0.47 -44.37 -19.81
N LEU A 53 -0.55 -43.54 -19.57
CA LEU A 53 -1.81 -43.98 -18.95
C LEU A 53 -2.51 -45.07 -19.75
N GLN A 54 -2.64 -44.89 -21.07
CA GLN A 54 -3.29 -45.87 -21.95
C GLN A 54 -2.58 -47.25 -21.94
N PRO A 55 -1.26 -47.38 -22.17
CA PRO A 55 -0.59 -48.66 -22.10
C PRO A 55 -0.59 -49.24 -20.67
N LEU A 56 -0.52 -48.41 -19.62
CA LEU A 56 -0.62 -48.85 -18.22
C LEU A 56 -1.99 -49.45 -17.91
N ASP A 57 -3.07 -48.77 -18.33
CA ASP A 57 -4.45 -49.27 -18.15
C ASP A 57 -4.65 -50.61 -18.87
N GLN A 58 -4.14 -50.75 -20.13
CA GLN A 58 -4.28 -51.99 -20.90
C GLN A 58 -3.63 -53.17 -20.19
N ILE A 59 -2.36 -53.04 -19.77
CA ILE A 59 -1.64 -54.10 -19.09
C ILE A 59 -2.16 -54.35 -17.68
N SER A 60 -2.55 -53.34 -16.94
CA SER A 60 -3.19 -53.46 -15.61
C SER A 60 -4.50 -54.23 -15.68
N ASN A 61 -5.32 -53.94 -16.71
CA ASN A 61 -6.54 -54.70 -16.97
C ASN A 61 -6.29 -56.18 -17.33
N ALA A 62 -5.15 -56.50 -17.96
CA ALA A 62 -4.76 -57.87 -18.17
C ALA A 62 -4.32 -58.59 -16.88
N VAL A 63 -3.57 -57.87 -16.00
CA VAL A 63 -3.22 -58.37 -14.66
C VAL A 63 -4.44 -58.65 -13.83
N ALA A 64 -5.46 -57.76 -13.89
CA ALA A 64 -6.70 -57.86 -13.09
C ALA A 64 -7.48 -59.13 -13.38
N VAL A 65 -7.37 -59.75 -14.57
CA VAL A 65 -8.04 -61.02 -14.86
C VAL A 65 -7.59 -62.14 -13.91
N TYR A 66 -6.36 -62.10 -13.46
CA TYR A 66 -5.78 -63.05 -12.49
C TYR A 66 -5.35 -62.36 -11.18
N GLY A 67 -6.04 -61.30 -10.77
CA GLY A 67 -5.65 -60.43 -9.66
C GLY A 67 -5.29 -61.12 -8.34
N ASN A 68 -5.78 -62.34 -8.11
CA ASN A 68 -5.48 -63.11 -6.91
C ASN A 68 -4.41 -64.21 -7.17
N TYR A 69 -3.64 -64.21 -8.25
CA TYR A 69 -2.63 -65.24 -8.55
C TYR A 69 -1.54 -65.37 -7.47
N ARG A 70 -1.31 -64.31 -6.72
CA ARG A 70 -0.32 -64.30 -5.62
C ARG A 70 -0.83 -64.99 -4.35
N ASN A 71 -2.13 -65.29 -4.26
CA ASN A 71 -2.67 -66.08 -3.14
C ASN A 71 -2.42 -67.57 -3.38
N ALA A 72 -2.19 -68.30 -2.27
CA ALA A 72 -2.10 -69.73 -2.36
C ALA A 72 -3.48 -70.36 -2.72
N TRP A 73 -3.58 -70.90 -3.94
CA TRP A 73 -4.77 -71.60 -4.37
C TRP A 73 -4.63 -73.10 -4.13
N PRO A 74 -5.68 -73.77 -3.66
CA PRO A 74 -5.66 -75.25 -3.52
C PRO A 74 -5.36 -75.89 -4.87
N LEU A 75 -4.58 -77.00 -4.89
CA LEU A 75 -4.22 -77.74 -6.09
C LEU A 75 -5.42 -78.13 -6.95
N LEU A 76 -6.60 -78.34 -6.35
CA LEU A 76 -7.85 -78.63 -7.05
C LEU A 76 -8.71 -77.38 -7.36
N ALA A 77 -8.17 -76.19 -7.18
CA ALA A 77 -8.91 -74.97 -7.53
C ALA A 77 -9.33 -74.99 -9.02
N ASN A 78 -10.59 -74.70 -9.28
CA ASN A 78 -11.20 -74.86 -10.61
C ASN A 78 -10.97 -76.22 -11.21
N MET A 79 -11.04 -77.31 -10.40
CA MET A 79 -10.79 -78.70 -10.76
C MET A 79 -9.41 -78.94 -11.43
N GLY A 80 -8.38 -78.20 -10.97
CA GLY A 80 -7.02 -78.30 -11.52
C GLY A 80 -6.76 -77.49 -12.78
N LEU A 81 -7.73 -76.77 -13.28
CA LEU A 81 -7.62 -75.98 -14.54
C LEU A 81 -7.19 -74.51 -14.36
N TYR A 82 -6.94 -74.06 -13.12
CA TYR A 82 -6.53 -72.70 -12.85
C TYR A 82 -5.16 -72.37 -13.40
N GLN A 83 -5.12 -71.44 -14.39
CA GLN A 83 -3.90 -71.04 -15.11
C GLN A 83 -3.26 -69.78 -14.52
N GLY A 84 -3.81 -69.19 -13.45
CA GLY A 84 -3.33 -67.95 -12.88
C GLY A 84 -1.90 -68.02 -12.39
N HIS A 85 -1.44 -69.17 -11.91
CA HIS A 85 -0.03 -69.36 -11.50
C HIS A 85 0.99 -69.37 -12.64
N ALA A 86 0.56 -69.74 -13.85
CA ALA A 86 1.44 -69.77 -15.04
C ALA A 86 1.40 -68.44 -15.83
N ILE A 87 0.23 -67.85 -15.96
CA ILE A 87 0.03 -66.65 -16.81
C ILE A 87 0.16 -65.38 -15.96
N GLY A 88 -0.40 -65.37 -14.76
CA GLY A 88 -0.44 -64.18 -13.88
C GLY A 88 0.94 -63.53 -13.67
N PRO A 89 1.97 -64.31 -13.23
CA PRO A 89 3.31 -63.78 -13.03
C PRO A 89 3.92 -63.10 -14.28
N LYS A 90 3.69 -63.70 -15.46
CA LYS A 90 4.26 -63.18 -16.73
C LYS A 90 3.62 -61.84 -17.14
N VAL A 91 2.32 -61.72 -16.98
CA VAL A 91 1.61 -60.48 -17.29
C VAL A 91 1.94 -59.39 -16.26
N ASP A 92 2.03 -59.78 -15.00
CA ASP A 92 2.42 -58.86 -13.92
C ASP A 92 3.88 -58.40 -14.13
N GLU A 93 4.81 -59.28 -14.54
CA GLU A 93 6.18 -58.92 -14.85
C GLU A 93 6.27 -57.86 -15.97
N ALA A 94 5.43 -57.98 -17.01
CA ALA A 94 5.34 -56.94 -18.05
C ALA A 94 4.83 -55.60 -17.49
N TYR A 95 3.83 -55.63 -16.61
CA TYR A 95 3.32 -54.43 -15.94
C TYR A 95 4.38 -53.81 -15.03
N LEU A 96 5.02 -54.59 -14.18
CA LEU A 96 6.10 -54.13 -13.30
C LEU A 96 7.28 -53.57 -14.09
N THR A 97 7.61 -54.18 -15.25
CA THR A 97 8.66 -53.69 -16.15
C THR A 97 8.30 -52.32 -16.73
N LEU A 98 7.07 -52.10 -17.18
CA LEU A 98 6.61 -50.80 -17.65
C LEU A 98 6.63 -49.75 -16.55
N LEU A 99 6.15 -50.09 -15.35
CA LEU A 99 6.21 -49.24 -14.20
C LEU A 99 7.63 -48.85 -13.78
N SER A 100 8.57 -49.84 -13.76
CA SER A 100 9.94 -49.60 -13.30
C SER A 100 10.80 -48.90 -14.34
N GLN A 101 10.61 -49.19 -15.63
CA GLN A 101 11.49 -48.66 -16.69
C GLN A 101 10.97 -47.36 -17.32
N ARG A 102 9.67 -47.06 -17.18
CA ARG A 102 9.06 -45.89 -17.83
C ARG A 102 8.30 -45.00 -16.88
N PHE A 103 7.35 -45.55 -16.13
CA PHE A 103 6.45 -44.73 -15.31
C PHE A 103 7.18 -44.06 -14.11
N LEU A 104 7.88 -44.84 -13.29
CA LEU A 104 8.61 -44.26 -12.13
C LEU A 104 9.76 -43.35 -12.58
N PRO A 105 10.54 -43.67 -13.66
CA PRO A 105 11.51 -42.70 -14.19
C PRO A 105 10.91 -41.43 -14.74
N ALA A 106 9.70 -41.48 -15.35
CA ALA A 106 8.99 -40.29 -15.78
C ALA A 106 8.57 -39.42 -14.59
N LEU A 107 7.96 -39.99 -13.55
CA LEU A 107 7.64 -39.25 -12.34
C LEU A 107 8.88 -38.69 -11.64
N ALA A 108 9.97 -39.47 -11.60
CA ALA A 108 11.23 -39.00 -11.03
C ALA A 108 11.82 -37.81 -11.82
N SER A 109 11.60 -37.73 -13.14
CA SER A 109 12.03 -36.55 -13.91
C SER A 109 11.29 -35.29 -13.48
N GLY A 110 10.00 -35.39 -13.22
CA GLY A 110 9.21 -34.29 -12.68
C GLY A 110 9.65 -33.84 -11.27
N VAL A 111 9.98 -34.83 -10.41
CA VAL A 111 10.56 -34.53 -9.10
C VAL A 111 11.94 -33.86 -9.23
N MET A 112 12.75 -34.26 -10.21
CA MET A 112 14.05 -33.62 -10.48
C MET A 112 13.90 -32.21 -11.04
N GLU A 113 12.89 -31.94 -11.86
CA GLU A 113 12.57 -30.58 -12.32
C GLU A 113 12.18 -29.70 -11.14
N ALA A 114 11.35 -30.20 -10.20
CA ALA A 114 11.01 -29.49 -8.99
C ALA A 114 12.23 -29.26 -8.07
N LEU A 115 13.16 -30.23 -8.02
CA LEU A 115 14.41 -30.12 -7.26
C LEU A 115 15.34 -29.03 -7.83
N ASP A 116 15.39 -28.90 -9.16
CA ASP A 116 16.22 -27.90 -9.84
C ASP A 116 15.60 -26.50 -9.82
N GLY A 117 14.26 -26.41 -9.82
CA GLY A 117 13.51 -25.15 -9.78
C GLY A 117 13.41 -24.53 -8.40
N ALA A 118 13.70 -25.29 -7.34
CA ALA A 118 13.64 -24.81 -5.96
C ALA A 118 14.88 -23.96 -5.62
N ASN A 119 14.66 -22.89 -4.85
CA ASN A 119 15.77 -22.10 -4.33
C ASN A 119 16.62 -22.93 -3.36
N ILE A 120 17.89 -22.61 -3.32
CA ILE A 120 18.86 -23.31 -2.46
C ILE A 120 18.44 -23.15 -0.99
N GLY A 121 18.16 -24.30 -0.34
CA GLY A 121 17.73 -24.31 1.07
C GLY A 121 16.23 -24.11 1.28
N ASP A 122 15.43 -24.13 0.23
CA ASP A 122 13.97 -24.08 0.31
C ASP A 122 13.39 -25.44 0.73
N ASP A 123 12.25 -25.40 1.44
CA ASP A 123 11.46 -26.55 1.89
C ASP A 123 11.15 -27.51 0.75
N THR A 124 10.87 -26.98 -0.43
CA THR A 124 10.59 -27.73 -1.66
C THR A 124 11.74 -28.62 -2.09
N GLN A 125 12.98 -28.17 -1.90
CA GLN A 125 14.17 -28.94 -2.30
C GLN A 125 14.34 -30.21 -1.47
N LEU A 126 14.15 -30.11 -0.15
CA LEU A 126 14.26 -31.26 0.76
C LEU A 126 13.10 -32.25 0.55
N ALA A 127 11.88 -31.76 0.27
CA ALA A 127 10.72 -32.61 -0.03
C ALA A 127 10.90 -33.36 -1.35
N ALA A 128 11.31 -32.66 -2.41
CA ALA A 128 11.59 -33.29 -3.68
C ALA A 128 12.67 -34.37 -3.54
N LEU A 129 13.73 -34.11 -2.76
CA LEU A 129 14.77 -35.10 -2.47
C LEU A 129 14.24 -36.34 -1.76
N ARG A 130 13.36 -36.19 -0.76
CA ARG A 130 12.72 -37.32 -0.05
C ARG A 130 11.85 -38.14 -1.00
N VAL A 131 11.00 -37.48 -1.79
CA VAL A 131 10.13 -38.14 -2.77
C VAL A 131 10.97 -38.91 -3.79
N TYR A 132 12.03 -38.28 -4.33
CA TYR A 132 12.97 -38.96 -5.22
C TYR A 132 13.58 -40.20 -4.57
N ARG A 133 14.09 -40.08 -3.33
CA ARG A 133 14.70 -41.20 -2.60
C ARG A 133 13.69 -42.30 -2.31
N MET A 134 12.43 -41.98 -2.00
CA MET A 134 11.37 -42.96 -1.78
C MET A 134 10.93 -43.66 -3.08
N ILE A 135 11.05 -43.01 -4.23
CA ILE A 135 10.88 -43.66 -5.54
C ILE A 135 12.02 -44.66 -5.80
N GLU A 136 13.26 -44.28 -5.47
CA GLU A 136 14.46 -45.09 -5.74
C GLU A 136 14.62 -46.26 -4.73
N ASP A 137 14.39 -46.03 -3.45
CA ASP A 137 14.64 -46.96 -2.33
C ASP A 137 13.34 -47.56 -1.77
N ARG A 138 13.07 -48.83 -2.07
CA ARG A 138 11.88 -49.53 -1.64
C ARG A 138 11.85 -49.83 -0.12
N GLU A 139 13.01 -50.08 0.50
CA GLU A 139 13.06 -50.55 1.90
C GLU A 139 12.60 -49.46 2.88
N ASN A 140 12.91 -48.20 2.55
CA ASN A 140 12.57 -47.05 3.39
C ASN A 140 11.41 -46.22 2.81
N ARG A 141 10.67 -46.77 1.87
CA ARG A 141 9.56 -46.07 1.17
C ARG A 141 8.36 -45.88 2.08
N ARG A 142 7.90 -44.63 2.16
CA ARG A 142 6.61 -44.25 2.74
C ARG A 142 5.68 -43.85 1.58
N ALA A 143 4.88 -44.81 1.11
CA ALA A 143 4.01 -44.62 -0.05
C ALA A 143 3.11 -43.39 0.06
N PRO A 144 2.44 -43.08 1.20
CA PRO A 144 1.59 -41.91 1.34
C PRO A 144 2.32 -40.58 1.02
N VAL A 145 3.59 -40.43 1.36
CA VAL A 145 4.35 -39.19 1.09
C VAL A 145 4.54 -38.97 -0.41
N VAL A 146 4.81 -40.04 -1.17
CA VAL A 146 4.93 -39.97 -2.63
C VAL A 146 3.58 -39.76 -3.29
N GLU A 147 2.53 -40.41 -2.77
CA GLU A 147 1.15 -40.31 -3.24
C GLU A 147 0.62 -38.88 -3.06
N ASP A 148 0.79 -38.28 -1.89
CA ASP A 148 0.36 -36.91 -1.59
C ASP A 148 1.10 -35.87 -2.46
N TRP A 149 2.41 -36.05 -2.63
CA TRP A 149 3.21 -35.21 -3.53
C TRP A 149 2.69 -35.25 -4.96
N MET A 150 2.52 -36.47 -5.48
CA MET A 150 2.07 -36.64 -6.86
C MET A 150 0.61 -36.19 -7.05
N ALA A 151 -0.25 -36.36 -6.06
CA ALA A 151 -1.61 -35.87 -6.08
C ALA A 151 -1.63 -34.33 -6.25
N ALA A 152 -0.80 -33.61 -5.50
CA ALA A 152 -0.68 -32.16 -5.61
C ALA A 152 -0.18 -31.73 -7.01
N GLN A 153 0.82 -32.44 -7.56
CA GLN A 153 1.34 -32.17 -8.90
C GLN A 153 0.27 -32.42 -9.99
N TRP A 154 -0.46 -33.52 -9.89
CA TRP A 154 -1.51 -33.86 -10.86
C TRP A 154 -2.73 -32.96 -10.74
N GLN A 155 -3.07 -32.49 -9.55
CA GLN A 155 -4.13 -31.51 -9.36
C GLN A 155 -3.78 -30.16 -10.04
N ALA A 156 -2.53 -29.76 -9.98
CA ALA A 156 -2.04 -28.56 -10.67
C ALA A 156 -1.97 -28.75 -12.19
N ALA A 157 -1.52 -29.94 -12.67
CA ALA A 157 -1.36 -30.23 -14.08
C ALA A 157 -2.69 -30.52 -14.81
N PHE A 158 -3.68 -31.12 -14.11
CA PHE A 158 -4.95 -31.59 -14.68
C PHE A 158 -6.16 -31.07 -13.88
N PRO A 159 -6.39 -29.76 -13.77
CA PRO A 159 -7.53 -29.23 -13.03
C PRO A 159 -8.85 -29.69 -13.62
N GLY A 160 -9.74 -30.27 -12.78
CA GLY A 160 -11.04 -30.78 -13.20
C GLY A 160 -11.05 -32.11 -13.94
N GLN A 161 -9.89 -32.80 -14.07
CA GLN A 161 -9.77 -34.12 -14.71
C GLN A 161 -9.59 -35.25 -13.67
N ASP A 162 -10.52 -35.37 -12.74
CA ASP A 162 -10.45 -36.34 -11.63
C ASP A 162 -10.30 -37.79 -12.08
N GLY A 163 -10.79 -38.13 -13.29
CA GLY A 163 -10.62 -39.47 -13.88
C GLY A 163 -9.15 -39.80 -14.18
N VAL A 164 -8.42 -38.85 -14.76
CA VAL A 164 -6.98 -38.99 -15.06
C VAL A 164 -6.16 -39.08 -13.78
N GLN A 165 -6.44 -38.22 -12.82
CA GLN A 165 -5.75 -38.21 -11.52
C GLN A 165 -5.94 -39.54 -10.79
N ARG A 166 -7.15 -40.07 -10.70
CA ARG A 166 -7.43 -41.37 -10.07
C ARG A 166 -6.77 -42.55 -10.78
N ALA A 167 -6.74 -42.55 -12.11
CA ALA A 167 -6.08 -43.62 -12.87
C ALA A 167 -4.56 -43.59 -12.67
N LEU A 168 -3.92 -42.42 -12.70
CA LEU A 168 -2.49 -42.27 -12.41
C LEU A 168 -2.17 -42.69 -10.95
N MET A 169 -3.01 -42.32 -9.99
CA MET A 169 -2.86 -42.73 -8.59
C MET A 169 -2.92 -44.26 -8.43
N HIS A 170 -3.86 -44.92 -9.11
CA HIS A 170 -3.96 -46.37 -9.06
C HIS A 170 -2.67 -47.05 -9.53
N HIS A 171 -2.04 -46.56 -10.58
CA HIS A 171 -0.76 -47.09 -11.06
C HIS A 171 0.39 -46.77 -10.11
N LEU A 172 0.38 -45.60 -9.51
CA LEU A 172 1.36 -45.20 -8.52
C LEU A 172 1.30 -46.09 -7.28
N GLU A 173 0.12 -46.31 -6.70
CA GLU A 173 -0.08 -47.19 -5.54
C GLU A 173 0.47 -48.59 -5.80
N TYR A 174 0.19 -49.14 -7.00
CA TYR A 174 0.71 -50.43 -7.40
C TYR A 174 2.23 -50.42 -7.55
N ALA A 175 2.78 -49.40 -8.17
CA ALA A 175 4.22 -49.22 -8.31
C ALA A 175 4.91 -49.07 -6.95
N MET A 176 4.37 -48.25 -6.06
CA MET A 176 4.94 -48.07 -4.73
C MET A 176 4.99 -49.36 -3.93
N LYS A 177 4.04 -50.25 -4.13
CA LYS A 177 3.95 -51.53 -3.39
C LYS A 177 4.88 -52.61 -3.95
N TYR A 178 5.07 -52.69 -5.26
CA TYR A 178 5.66 -53.87 -5.89
C TYR A 178 6.93 -53.58 -6.67
N VAL A 179 7.19 -52.35 -7.09
CA VAL A 179 8.29 -52.00 -7.99
C VAL A 179 9.54 -51.60 -7.19
N ASP A 180 10.68 -52.07 -7.65
CA ASP A 180 12.00 -51.61 -7.27
C ASP A 180 12.65 -50.96 -8.52
N THR A 181 13.13 -49.72 -8.39
CA THR A 181 13.65 -48.95 -9.50
C THR A 181 14.99 -48.33 -9.15
N ARG A 182 15.92 -48.31 -10.11
CA ARG A 182 17.21 -47.64 -9.99
C ARG A 182 17.30 -46.54 -11.02
N LEU A 183 17.76 -45.35 -10.57
CA LEU A 183 17.79 -44.13 -11.37
C LEU A 183 19.21 -43.56 -11.46
N PRO A 184 20.15 -44.30 -12.12
CA PRO A 184 21.57 -43.92 -12.14
C PRO A 184 21.83 -42.56 -12.79
N GLN A 185 20.96 -42.14 -13.72
CA GLN A 185 21.09 -40.89 -14.46
C GLN A 185 20.98 -39.65 -13.57
N TYR A 186 20.39 -39.74 -12.37
CA TYR A 186 20.21 -38.61 -11.46
C TYR A 186 21.15 -38.61 -10.26
N GLN A 187 21.96 -39.65 -10.07
CA GLN A 187 22.79 -39.85 -8.87
C GLN A 187 23.79 -38.70 -8.63
N GLU A 188 24.42 -38.18 -9.67
CA GLU A 188 25.37 -37.08 -9.54
C GLU A 188 24.69 -35.79 -9.07
N ARG A 189 23.54 -35.46 -9.66
CA ARG A 189 22.74 -34.27 -9.28
C ARG A 189 22.21 -34.40 -7.85
N VAL A 190 21.69 -35.56 -7.49
CA VAL A 190 21.20 -35.86 -6.15
C VAL A 190 22.35 -35.76 -5.13
N ALA A 191 23.55 -36.24 -5.46
CA ALA A 191 24.70 -36.12 -4.59
C ALA A 191 25.11 -34.66 -4.35
N ALA A 192 25.06 -33.81 -5.37
CA ALA A 192 25.31 -32.38 -5.24
C ALA A 192 24.30 -31.69 -4.30
N VAL A 193 23.00 -31.97 -4.46
CA VAL A 193 21.95 -31.46 -3.59
C VAL A 193 22.11 -31.97 -2.16
N GLN A 194 22.40 -33.26 -1.99
CA GLN A 194 22.67 -33.83 -0.67
C GLN A 194 23.85 -33.14 0.01
N GLN A 195 24.93 -32.88 -0.71
CA GLN A 195 26.11 -32.18 -0.16
C GLN A 195 25.74 -30.76 0.30
N HIS A 196 24.90 -30.08 -0.46
CA HIS A 196 24.45 -28.74 -0.12
C HIS A 196 23.54 -28.75 1.11
N LEU A 197 22.52 -29.59 1.12
CA LEU A 197 21.57 -29.68 2.24
C LEU A 197 22.22 -30.16 3.56
N ARG A 198 23.33 -30.91 3.49
CA ARG A 198 24.14 -31.26 4.69
C ARG A 198 24.79 -30.05 5.35
N GLN A 199 24.94 -28.94 4.64
CA GLN A 199 25.47 -27.70 5.24
C GLN A 199 24.45 -26.99 6.12
N ILE A 200 23.15 -27.29 5.96
CA ILE A 200 22.09 -26.73 6.80
C ILE A 200 22.10 -27.46 8.15
N PRO A 201 22.14 -26.75 9.27
CA PRO A 201 22.11 -27.35 10.59
C PRO A 201 20.89 -28.27 10.79
N LEU A 202 21.07 -29.39 11.49
CA LEU A 202 20.00 -30.36 11.71
C LEU A 202 18.71 -29.75 12.31
N PRO A 203 18.74 -28.82 13.29
CA PRO A 203 17.52 -28.21 13.81
C PRO A 203 16.71 -27.44 12.74
N GLU A 204 17.40 -26.77 11.83
CA GLU A 204 16.78 -26.03 10.72
C GLU A 204 16.13 -26.99 9.73
N ARG A 205 16.80 -28.09 9.39
CA ARG A 205 16.25 -29.13 8.51
C ARG A 205 15.00 -29.78 9.09
N VAL A 206 15.00 -30.09 10.38
CA VAL A 206 13.83 -30.66 11.05
C VAL A 206 12.65 -29.67 11.04
N TYR A 207 12.93 -28.40 11.27
CA TYR A 207 11.91 -27.34 11.16
C TYR A 207 11.33 -27.27 9.74
N LEU A 208 12.17 -27.30 8.71
CA LEU A 208 11.74 -27.34 7.31
C LEU A 208 10.84 -28.54 7.01
N THR A 209 11.20 -29.70 7.56
CA THR A 209 10.37 -30.93 7.44
C THR A 209 9.01 -30.76 8.05
N MET A 210 8.94 -30.19 9.25
CA MET A 210 7.68 -29.94 9.94
C MET A 210 6.80 -28.95 9.18
N SER A 211 7.39 -27.94 8.60
CA SER A 211 6.66 -26.94 7.78
C SER A 211 5.99 -27.59 6.57
N GLN A 212 6.67 -28.54 5.92
CA GLN A 212 6.11 -29.29 4.78
C GLN A 212 4.99 -30.26 5.16
N GLU A 213 5.20 -31.02 6.23
CA GLU A 213 4.18 -31.96 6.70
C GLU A 213 2.91 -31.23 7.15
N ALA A 214 3.06 -30.07 7.77
CA ALA A 214 1.93 -29.20 8.11
C ALA A 214 1.21 -28.67 6.86
N GLY A 215 1.95 -28.26 5.83
CA GLY A 215 1.39 -27.82 4.54
C GLY A 215 0.66 -28.95 3.80
N ALA A 216 1.18 -30.20 3.85
CA ALA A 216 0.55 -31.37 3.25
C ALA A 216 -0.73 -31.81 4.00
N SER A 217 -0.87 -31.47 5.28
CA SER A 217 -1.96 -31.92 6.17
C SER A 217 -3.30 -31.23 5.96
N ARG A 218 -3.59 -30.67 4.77
CA ARG A 218 -4.85 -29.96 4.42
C ARG A 218 -5.22 -28.78 5.34
N HIS A 219 -4.30 -28.24 6.09
CA HIS A 219 -4.54 -27.02 6.83
C HIS A 219 -4.35 -25.83 5.87
N SER A 220 -5.43 -25.08 5.60
CA SER A 220 -5.32 -23.88 4.78
C SER A 220 -4.53 -22.80 5.53
N PRO A 221 -3.66 -22.05 4.85
CA PRO A 221 -3.00 -20.89 5.45
C PRO A 221 -4.06 -19.88 5.93
N LEU A 222 -3.74 -19.15 6.99
CA LEU A 222 -4.58 -18.07 7.49
C LEU A 222 -4.42 -16.88 6.54
N ASP A 223 -5.53 -16.37 6.04
CA ASP A 223 -5.58 -15.19 5.17
C ASP A 223 -6.10 -13.99 5.98
N LEU A 224 -5.23 -13.01 6.24
CA LEU A 224 -5.58 -11.81 6.99
C LEU A 224 -6.74 -11.03 6.36
N ARG A 225 -6.89 -11.09 5.02
CA ARG A 225 -8.03 -10.48 4.33
C ARG A 225 -9.36 -11.08 4.80
N ASN A 226 -9.41 -12.41 4.92
CA ASN A 226 -10.62 -13.10 5.35
C ASN A 226 -10.91 -12.86 6.84
N GLU A 227 -9.88 -12.84 7.68
CA GLU A 227 -10.03 -12.60 9.12
C GLU A 227 -10.48 -11.17 9.43
N ILE A 228 -9.88 -10.18 8.75
CA ILE A 228 -10.28 -8.77 8.88
C ILE A 228 -11.67 -8.53 8.27
N GLY A 229 -12.02 -9.29 7.23
CA GLY A 229 -13.36 -9.32 6.65
C GLY A 229 -13.61 -8.29 5.55
N PRO A 230 -14.90 -8.01 5.22
CA PRO A 230 -15.29 -7.30 3.99
C PRO A 230 -14.78 -5.85 3.88
N ALA A 231 -14.41 -5.23 4.98
CA ALA A 231 -13.83 -3.89 4.98
C ALA A 231 -12.34 -3.87 4.59
N PHE A 232 -11.69 -5.03 4.44
CA PHE A 232 -10.27 -5.10 4.11
C PHE A 232 -9.93 -4.32 2.84
N ASP A 233 -10.60 -4.61 1.74
CA ASP A 233 -10.32 -3.99 0.44
C ASP A 233 -10.72 -2.51 0.35
N ILE A 234 -11.52 -2.02 1.30
CA ILE A 234 -11.87 -0.59 1.42
C ILE A 234 -10.75 0.15 2.13
N VAL A 235 -10.24 -0.41 3.23
CA VAL A 235 -9.31 0.28 4.14
C VAL A 235 -7.85 0.05 3.78
N TYR A 236 -7.48 -1.16 3.34
CA TYR A 236 -6.10 -1.52 3.07
C TYR A 236 -5.81 -1.58 1.57
N GLN A 237 -4.61 -1.18 1.20
CA GLN A 237 -4.04 -1.45 -0.12
C GLN A 237 -3.06 -2.61 0.02
N SER A 238 -3.15 -3.59 -0.88
CA SER A 238 -2.10 -4.57 -1.06
C SER A 238 -1.17 -4.04 -2.16
N GLU A 239 0.12 -3.97 -1.89
CA GLU A 239 1.11 -3.70 -2.93
C GLU A 239 1.12 -4.86 -3.94
N ARG A 240 0.31 -4.73 -4.98
CA ARG A 240 0.16 -5.74 -6.05
C ARG A 240 1.35 -5.85 -6.99
N GLU A 241 2.40 -5.04 -6.83
CA GLU A 241 3.46 -4.94 -7.84
C GLU A 241 4.85 -5.43 -7.42
N VAL A 242 5.05 -5.93 -6.20
CA VAL A 242 6.33 -6.55 -5.84
C VAL A 242 6.15 -8.06 -5.71
N SER A 243 6.50 -8.73 -6.80
CA SER A 243 6.60 -10.19 -6.92
C SER A 243 7.20 -10.87 -5.68
N HIS A 244 6.57 -11.96 -5.24
CA HIS A 244 7.03 -12.99 -4.31
C HIS A 244 6.73 -12.84 -2.81
N PHE A 245 5.85 -11.95 -2.36
CA PHE A 245 5.38 -11.99 -0.98
C PHE A 245 3.91 -12.42 -0.90
N ALA A 246 3.68 -13.41 -0.05
CA ALA A 246 2.36 -13.98 0.17
C ALA A 246 1.38 -12.88 0.62
N ASP A 247 0.37 -12.63 -0.18
CA ASP A 247 -0.72 -11.65 -0.04
C ASP A 247 -1.45 -11.72 1.33
N GLY A 248 -0.78 -11.38 2.42
CA GLY A 248 -1.39 -11.45 3.76
C GLY A 248 -1.65 -12.87 4.26
N ARG A 249 -1.06 -13.88 3.63
CA ARG A 249 -1.20 -15.29 4.00
C ARG A 249 -0.13 -15.71 4.98
N ILE A 250 -0.56 -16.27 6.10
CA ILE A 250 0.29 -16.83 7.12
C ILE A 250 0.21 -18.36 7.01
N ASP A 251 1.37 -19.00 6.94
CA ASP A 251 1.46 -20.45 6.88
C ASP A 251 0.63 -21.10 8.01
N ALA A 252 -0.08 -22.16 7.67
CA ALA A 252 -0.93 -22.89 8.61
C ALA A 252 -0.17 -23.31 9.88
N LEU A 253 1.08 -23.71 9.75
CA LEU A 253 1.95 -24.07 10.88
C LEU A 253 2.16 -22.91 11.84
N LEU A 254 2.24 -21.68 11.34
CA LEU A 254 2.52 -20.46 12.10
C LEU A 254 1.23 -19.77 12.59
N THR A 255 0.19 -20.54 12.83
CA THR A 255 -1.08 -20.11 13.45
C THR A 255 -1.28 -20.82 14.80
N ALA A 256 -2.16 -20.28 15.64
CA ALA A 256 -2.50 -20.95 16.91
C ALA A 256 -3.09 -22.35 16.69
N LYS A 257 -3.87 -22.51 15.62
CA LYS A 257 -4.41 -23.82 15.22
C LYS A 257 -3.28 -24.76 14.82
N GLY A 258 -2.36 -24.34 13.96
CA GLY A 258 -1.22 -25.14 13.53
C GLY A 258 -0.28 -25.50 14.69
N TYR A 259 -0.04 -24.57 15.60
CA TYR A 259 0.69 -24.85 16.82
C TYR A 259 0.06 -25.98 17.61
N ARG A 260 -1.24 -25.88 17.94
CA ARG A 260 -1.93 -26.87 18.79
C ARG A 260 -2.11 -28.22 18.11
N THR A 261 -2.48 -28.24 16.83
CA THR A 261 -2.82 -29.49 16.12
C THR A 261 -1.59 -30.21 15.58
N PHE A 262 -0.51 -29.49 15.31
CA PHE A 262 0.66 -30.06 14.68
C PHE A 262 1.93 -29.90 15.52
N PHE A 263 2.38 -28.67 15.81
CA PHE A 263 3.67 -28.47 16.45
C PHE A 263 3.73 -29.02 17.89
N ALA A 264 2.73 -28.76 18.70
CA ALA A 264 2.68 -29.24 20.10
C ALA A 264 2.61 -30.76 20.19
N GLY A 265 1.84 -31.41 19.26
CA GLY A 265 1.71 -32.88 19.25
C GLY A 265 2.95 -33.62 18.74
N HIS A 266 3.73 -32.99 17.86
CA HIS A 266 4.92 -33.64 17.26
C HIS A 266 6.24 -33.22 17.91
N SER A 267 6.21 -32.38 18.94
CA SER A 267 7.43 -31.93 19.62
C SER A 267 8.23 -33.06 20.26
N ASP A 268 7.58 -34.19 20.56
CA ASP A 268 8.21 -35.37 21.18
C ASP A 268 8.72 -36.38 20.13
N ASP A 269 8.17 -36.35 18.88
CA ASP A 269 8.54 -37.27 17.79
C ASP A 269 9.59 -36.69 16.83
N LEU A 270 10.22 -35.56 17.17
CA LEU A 270 11.24 -34.86 16.36
C LEU A 270 12.42 -35.77 15.95
N THR A 271 12.65 -36.86 16.70
CA THR A 271 13.66 -37.87 16.36
C THR A 271 13.33 -38.67 15.11
N ASP A 272 12.07 -38.97 14.87
CA ASP A 272 11.64 -39.75 13.69
C ASP A 272 11.77 -38.92 12.42
N LEU A 273 11.47 -37.63 12.50
CA LEU A 273 11.67 -36.69 11.39
C LEU A 273 13.17 -36.53 11.08
N ALA A 274 14.00 -36.38 12.08
CA ALA A 274 15.46 -36.30 11.90
C ALA A 274 16.03 -37.56 11.25
N MET A 275 15.46 -38.77 11.53
CA MET A 275 15.90 -40.03 10.91
C MET A 275 15.54 -40.08 9.40
N ILE A 276 14.39 -39.57 8.98
CA ILE A 276 14.02 -39.52 7.58
C ILE A 276 15.00 -38.63 6.79
N ASP A 277 15.38 -37.51 7.35
CA ASP A 277 16.31 -36.57 6.72
C ASP A 277 17.72 -37.15 6.63
N GLN A 278 18.18 -37.82 7.69
CA GLN A 278 19.46 -38.50 7.65
C GLN A 278 19.52 -39.61 6.60
N TRP A 279 18.43 -40.40 6.45
CA TRP A 279 18.34 -41.39 5.39
C TRP A 279 18.33 -40.74 3.99
N ALA A 280 17.51 -39.72 3.77
CA ALA A 280 17.43 -39.04 2.49
C ALA A 280 18.77 -38.41 2.09
N LEU A 281 19.52 -37.89 3.04
CA LEU A 281 20.82 -37.26 2.84
C LEU A 281 22.00 -38.26 2.85
N LYS A 282 21.78 -39.55 3.10
CA LYS A 282 22.84 -40.55 3.25
C LYS A 282 23.90 -40.15 4.30
N GLU A 283 23.46 -39.52 5.39
CA GLU A 283 24.35 -39.22 6.52
C GLU A 283 24.66 -40.50 7.26
N ARG A 284 25.93 -40.70 7.64
CA ARG A 284 26.33 -41.88 8.40
C ARG A 284 25.72 -41.86 9.79
N THR A 285 25.01 -42.93 10.18
CA THR A 285 24.46 -43.14 11.51
C THR A 285 25.60 -43.25 12.54
N GLY A 286 25.74 -42.28 13.41
CA GLY A 286 26.75 -42.25 14.46
C GLY A 286 26.46 -41.28 15.59
N ILE A 287 25.30 -40.62 15.54
CA ILE A 287 24.90 -39.70 16.60
C ILE A 287 24.05 -40.48 17.60
N ASP A 288 24.66 -40.80 18.72
CA ASP A 288 23.93 -41.35 19.87
C ASP A 288 23.03 -40.25 20.45
N TYR A 289 21.71 -40.34 20.16
CA TYR A 289 20.74 -39.40 20.70
C TYR A 289 20.46 -39.72 22.17
N SER A 290 21.36 -39.34 23.04
CA SER A 290 21.09 -39.29 24.46
C SER A 290 19.88 -38.37 24.76
N LYS A 291 19.14 -38.61 25.84
CA LYS A 291 18.03 -37.75 26.27
C LYS A 291 18.44 -36.26 26.33
N ALA A 292 19.68 -35.99 26.71
CA ALA A 292 20.24 -34.64 26.79
C ALA A 292 20.38 -34.00 25.40
N HIS A 293 20.85 -34.72 24.39
CA HIS A 293 20.97 -34.21 23.02
C HIS A 293 19.58 -33.97 22.36
N LYS A 294 18.62 -34.87 22.64
CA LYS A 294 17.22 -34.70 22.21
C LYS A 294 16.62 -33.40 22.77
N ALA A 295 16.80 -33.16 24.09
CA ALA A 295 16.31 -31.95 24.73
C ALA A 295 16.92 -30.67 24.13
N ILE A 296 18.22 -30.67 23.86
CA ILE A 296 18.90 -29.53 23.22
C ILE A 296 18.39 -29.31 21.78
N LEU A 297 18.19 -30.40 21.03
CA LEU A 297 17.63 -30.31 19.67
C LEU A 297 16.23 -29.76 19.69
N THR A 298 15.35 -30.27 20.54
CA THR A 298 13.97 -29.78 20.71
C THR A 298 13.94 -28.29 21.05
N GLU A 299 14.81 -27.87 22.00
CA GLU A 299 14.87 -26.44 22.37
C GLU A 299 15.33 -25.55 21.22
N ARG A 300 16.31 -25.99 20.42
CA ARG A 300 16.75 -25.27 19.23
C ARG A 300 15.65 -25.16 18.17
N ILE A 301 14.90 -26.24 17.93
CA ILE A 301 13.79 -26.25 17.01
C ILE A 301 12.68 -25.31 17.49
N ARG A 302 12.34 -25.34 18.79
CA ARG A 302 11.39 -24.39 19.39
C ARG A 302 11.83 -22.95 19.22
N ALA A 303 13.12 -22.67 19.38
CA ALA A 303 13.66 -21.32 19.16
C ALA A 303 13.60 -20.87 17.69
N ILE A 304 13.80 -21.80 16.73
CA ILE A 304 13.64 -21.52 15.29
C ILE A 304 12.18 -21.26 14.97
N TYR A 305 11.27 -22.13 15.43
CA TYR A 305 9.83 -21.98 15.26
C TYR A 305 9.33 -20.64 15.82
N GLY A 306 9.71 -20.30 17.05
CA GLY A 306 9.30 -19.04 17.70
C GLY A 306 9.75 -17.81 16.94
N ARG A 307 10.99 -17.80 16.44
CA ARG A 307 11.48 -16.72 15.57
C ARG A 307 10.71 -16.66 14.26
N ALA A 308 10.55 -17.78 13.56
CA ALA A 308 9.81 -17.84 12.32
C ALA A 308 8.35 -17.37 12.50
N TYR A 309 7.72 -17.74 13.62
CA TYR A 309 6.39 -17.30 14.01
C TYR A 309 6.29 -15.78 14.11
N VAL A 310 7.12 -15.21 14.98
CA VAL A 310 7.12 -13.76 15.25
C VAL A 310 7.48 -12.96 14.00
N ASP A 311 8.52 -13.39 13.26
CA ASP A 311 8.99 -12.67 12.06
C ASP A 311 7.97 -12.72 10.93
N THR A 312 7.28 -13.85 10.74
CA THR A 312 6.25 -13.97 9.70
C THR A 312 5.04 -13.10 10.04
N TRP A 313 4.55 -13.14 11.28
CA TRP A 313 3.45 -12.27 11.69
C TRP A 313 3.81 -10.79 11.59
N ARG A 314 4.96 -10.36 12.11
CA ARG A 314 5.41 -8.97 12.01
C ARG A 314 5.55 -8.52 10.58
N ARG A 315 6.11 -9.34 9.71
CA ARG A 315 6.26 -9.03 8.29
C ARG A 315 4.91 -8.81 7.63
N ASN A 316 3.96 -9.72 7.80
CA ASN A 316 2.63 -9.59 7.23
C ASN A 316 1.86 -8.39 7.78
N LEU A 317 1.93 -8.14 9.09
CA LEU A 317 1.31 -6.97 9.72
C LEU A 317 1.91 -5.66 9.21
N ASN A 318 3.23 -5.61 9.01
CA ASN A 318 3.91 -4.42 8.53
C ASN A 318 3.66 -4.11 7.05
N GLN A 319 3.20 -5.10 6.27
CA GLN A 319 2.80 -4.92 4.87
C GLN A 319 1.38 -4.37 4.71
N LEU A 320 0.58 -4.38 5.78
CA LEU A 320 -0.76 -3.82 5.76
C LEU A 320 -0.70 -2.29 5.87
N GLU A 321 -0.90 -1.62 4.76
CA GLU A 321 -0.97 -0.17 4.70
C GLU A 321 -2.40 0.31 4.46
N VAL A 322 -2.81 1.37 5.17
CA VAL A 322 -4.06 2.07 4.89
C VAL A 322 -3.96 2.74 3.52
N ARG A 323 -5.03 2.67 2.74
CA ARG A 323 -5.08 3.31 1.42
C ARG A 323 -4.93 4.83 1.53
N ASP A 324 -4.32 5.40 0.50
CA ASP A 324 -4.33 6.85 0.32
C ASP A 324 -5.77 7.32 0.04
N PHE A 325 -6.12 8.51 0.50
CA PHE A 325 -7.44 9.06 0.25
C PHE A 325 -7.38 9.93 -1.02
N ASP A 326 -8.10 9.56 -2.07
CA ASP A 326 -8.11 10.34 -3.29
C ASP A 326 -8.86 11.68 -3.10
N ASP A 327 -9.97 11.61 -2.37
CA ASP A 327 -10.82 12.75 -2.07
C ASP A 327 -11.54 12.62 -0.72
N ILE A 328 -12.34 13.61 -0.38
CA ILE A 328 -13.14 13.64 0.86
C ILE A 328 -14.20 12.53 0.92
N ALA A 329 -14.79 12.13 -0.22
CA ALA A 329 -15.81 11.09 -0.25
C ALA A 329 -15.19 9.73 0.06
N MET A 330 -14.00 9.44 -0.49
CA MET A 330 -13.24 8.24 -0.16
C MET A 330 -12.79 8.25 1.30
N ALA A 331 -12.36 9.40 1.83
CA ALA A 331 -12.02 9.54 3.25
C ALA A 331 -13.20 9.16 4.16
N VAL A 332 -14.42 9.66 3.86
CA VAL A 332 -15.64 9.28 4.60
C VAL A 332 -15.87 7.78 4.50
N SER A 333 -15.79 7.18 3.31
CA SER A 333 -16.01 5.75 3.10
C SER A 333 -15.04 4.87 3.89
N ILE A 334 -13.75 5.22 3.90
CA ILE A 334 -12.73 4.48 4.65
C ILE A 334 -12.96 4.64 6.16
N LEU A 335 -13.18 5.86 6.65
CA LEU A 335 -13.42 6.11 8.07
C LEU A 335 -14.72 5.45 8.55
N ASP A 336 -15.79 5.43 7.74
CA ASP A 336 -17.03 4.71 8.01
C ASP A 336 -16.81 3.20 8.13
N SER A 337 -15.94 2.67 7.27
CA SER A 337 -15.58 1.24 7.30
C SER A 337 -14.76 0.89 8.53
N VAL A 338 -13.86 1.80 8.96
CA VAL A 338 -13.02 1.61 10.15
C VAL A 338 -13.85 1.68 11.44
N THR A 339 -14.74 2.67 11.57
CA THR A 339 -15.53 2.90 12.79
C THR A 339 -16.83 2.09 12.83
N GLY A 340 -17.25 1.54 11.68
CA GLY A 340 -18.48 0.77 11.52
C GLY A 340 -18.42 -0.64 12.12
N PRO A 341 -19.48 -1.43 11.95
CA PRO A 341 -19.60 -2.79 12.51
C PRO A 341 -18.50 -3.76 12.02
N ALA A 342 -17.94 -3.52 10.85
CA ALA A 342 -16.85 -4.34 10.30
C ALA A 342 -15.55 -4.20 11.12
N ALA A 343 -15.31 -3.02 11.69
CA ALA A 343 -14.21 -2.68 12.60
C ALA A 343 -12.87 -3.35 12.25
N PRO A 344 -12.30 -3.13 11.04
CA PRO A 344 -11.14 -3.89 10.55
C PRO A 344 -9.92 -3.77 11.44
N LEU A 345 -9.66 -2.62 12.07
CA LEU A 345 -8.56 -2.45 13.03
C LEU A 345 -8.76 -3.30 14.29
N ARG A 346 -9.98 -3.39 14.79
CA ARG A 346 -10.32 -4.25 15.94
C ARG A 346 -10.10 -5.71 15.58
N ARG A 347 -10.65 -6.18 14.45
CA ARG A 347 -10.49 -7.55 13.99
C ARG A 347 -9.04 -7.93 13.76
N LEU A 348 -8.24 -7.00 13.25
CA LEU A 348 -6.80 -7.20 13.10
C LEU A 348 -6.14 -7.51 14.45
N VAL A 349 -6.41 -6.70 15.47
CA VAL A 349 -5.82 -6.88 16.81
C VAL A 349 -6.36 -8.14 17.48
N GLU A 350 -7.65 -8.45 17.33
CA GLU A 350 -8.26 -9.71 17.81
C GLU A 350 -7.62 -10.93 17.13
N THR A 351 -7.44 -10.91 15.82
CA THR A 351 -6.75 -11.97 15.07
C THR A 351 -5.31 -12.17 15.56
N VAL A 352 -4.59 -11.10 15.83
CA VAL A 352 -3.23 -11.18 16.40
C VAL A 352 -3.28 -11.82 17.80
N ARG A 353 -4.19 -11.41 18.67
CA ARG A 353 -4.33 -11.97 20.00
C ARG A 353 -4.67 -13.46 19.96
N ASP A 354 -5.67 -13.85 19.15
CA ASP A 354 -6.12 -15.23 19.02
C ASP A 354 -5.01 -16.18 18.52
N ASN A 355 -4.05 -15.62 17.78
CA ASN A 355 -2.91 -16.36 17.27
C ASN A 355 -1.60 -16.13 18.04
N SER A 356 -1.53 -15.24 19.01
CA SER A 356 -0.34 -15.02 19.83
C SER A 356 -0.46 -15.59 21.25
N GLU A 357 -1.68 -15.83 21.74
CA GLU A 357 -1.98 -16.44 23.02
C GLU A 357 -2.18 -17.96 22.88
N LEU A 358 -1.12 -18.67 22.50
CA LEU A 358 -1.18 -20.09 22.12
C LEU A 358 -1.62 -21.02 23.24
N GLY A 359 -1.41 -20.67 24.51
CA GLY A 359 -1.75 -21.46 25.70
C GLY A 359 -3.22 -21.35 26.14
N ILE A 360 -4.01 -20.48 25.52
CA ILE A 360 -5.42 -20.29 25.87
C ILE A 360 -6.29 -21.04 24.86
N THR A 361 -7.09 -21.99 25.31
CA THR A 361 -8.08 -22.66 24.47
C THR A 361 -9.26 -21.69 24.24
N PRO A 362 -9.62 -21.33 23.00
CA PRO A 362 -10.80 -20.50 22.75
C PRO A 362 -12.04 -21.17 23.33
N ALA A 363 -12.92 -20.40 23.97
CA ALA A 363 -14.23 -20.90 24.37
C ALA A 363 -14.99 -21.42 23.13
N PRO A 364 -15.66 -22.58 23.19
CA PRO A 364 -16.38 -23.13 22.06
C PRO A 364 -17.42 -22.13 21.57
N ASP A 365 -17.41 -21.90 20.28
CA ASP A 365 -18.31 -20.97 19.58
C ASP A 365 -19.77 -21.40 19.84
N LYS A 366 -20.58 -20.52 20.39
CA LYS A 366 -21.98 -20.79 20.79
C LYS A 366 -22.94 -20.92 19.60
N GLY A 367 -22.45 -21.26 18.41
CA GLY A 367 -23.21 -21.21 17.17
C GLY A 367 -23.39 -22.49 16.37
N THR A 368 -22.71 -23.58 16.70
CA THR A 368 -22.91 -24.85 15.97
C THR A 368 -23.24 -25.98 16.95
N ALA A 369 -24.52 -26.31 17.02
CA ALA A 369 -24.97 -27.55 17.63
C ALA A 369 -24.35 -28.73 16.86
N ALA A 370 -23.43 -29.45 17.47
CA ALA A 370 -22.88 -30.69 16.95
C ALA A 370 -23.98 -31.75 16.95
N PRO A 371 -24.14 -32.57 15.89
CA PRO A 371 -25.00 -33.73 15.95
C PRO A 371 -24.41 -34.77 16.95
N PRO A 372 -25.28 -35.50 17.66
CA PRO A 372 -24.82 -36.49 18.61
C PRO A 372 -24.53 -37.79 17.87
N ASP A 373 -23.26 -38.11 17.61
CA ASP A 373 -22.88 -39.50 17.38
C ASP A 373 -21.43 -39.73 17.86
N ASN A 374 -21.40 -40.24 19.07
CA ASN A 374 -20.28 -40.82 19.77
C ASN A 374 -19.80 -42.10 19.10
N VAL A 375 -18.63 -42.06 18.48
CA VAL A 375 -17.77 -43.27 18.41
C VAL A 375 -16.27 -42.89 18.29
N VAL A 376 -15.87 -41.67 18.03
CA VAL A 376 -14.47 -41.28 17.83
C VAL A 376 -13.80 -40.75 19.10
N ALA A 377 -14.56 -40.50 20.16
CA ALA A 377 -14.04 -39.95 21.42
C ALA A 377 -13.28 -40.97 22.32
N LEU A 378 -13.20 -42.24 21.89
CA LEU A 378 -12.58 -43.31 22.71
C LEU A 378 -11.14 -43.67 22.30
N LEU A 379 -10.54 -42.98 21.31
CA LEU A 379 -9.21 -43.31 20.80
C LEU A 379 -8.15 -42.20 20.94
N HIS A 380 -8.52 -41.06 21.50
CA HIS A 380 -7.49 -40.08 21.87
C HIS A 380 -7.53 -39.82 23.37
N PRO A 381 -6.40 -40.03 24.09
CA PRO A 381 -6.32 -39.58 25.46
C PRO A 381 -6.50 -38.08 25.49
N VAL A 382 -7.53 -37.60 26.20
CA VAL A 382 -7.70 -36.19 26.54
C VAL A 382 -6.45 -35.78 27.31
N VAL A 383 -5.55 -35.08 26.66
CA VAL A 383 -4.40 -34.47 27.29
C VAL A 383 -4.90 -33.34 28.19
N GLN A 384 -5.07 -33.65 29.46
CA GLN A 384 -5.18 -32.67 30.52
C GLN A 384 -3.80 -32.00 30.68
N SER A 385 -3.58 -30.90 29.99
CA SER A 385 -2.32 -30.13 30.12
C SER A 385 -2.48 -28.63 29.91
N ASN A 386 -3.50 -28.02 30.50
CA ASN A 386 -3.62 -26.56 30.41
C ASN A 386 -2.63 -25.78 31.29
N ASN A 387 -1.96 -26.44 32.25
CA ASN A 387 -1.01 -25.76 33.15
C ASN A 387 0.47 -25.88 32.72
N ASP A 388 0.84 -26.89 31.96
CA ASP A 388 2.21 -27.06 31.49
C ASP A 388 2.50 -26.32 30.19
N GLU A 389 1.50 -26.17 29.31
CA GLU A 389 1.62 -25.36 28.07
C GLU A 389 1.78 -23.87 28.37
N ALA A 390 1.09 -23.33 29.36
CA ALA A 390 1.25 -21.95 29.79
C ALA A 390 2.66 -21.64 30.37
N ARG A 391 3.40 -22.66 30.77
CA ARG A 391 4.79 -22.56 31.26
C ARG A 391 5.84 -22.80 30.18
N ASN A 392 5.41 -23.13 28.95
CA ASN A 392 6.32 -23.33 27.83
C ASN A 392 7.00 -22.01 27.47
N PRO A 393 8.35 -21.93 27.52
CA PRO A 393 9.09 -20.71 27.16
C PRO A 393 8.70 -20.16 25.77
N LEU A 394 8.50 -21.03 24.79
CA LEU A 394 8.09 -20.68 23.45
C LEU A 394 6.77 -19.90 23.42
N VAL A 395 5.74 -20.40 24.11
CA VAL A 395 4.42 -19.77 24.20
C VAL A 395 4.53 -18.40 24.85
N THR A 396 5.32 -18.33 25.93
CA THR A 396 5.55 -17.07 26.67
C THR A 396 6.29 -16.05 25.80
N ASP A 397 7.27 -16.47 25.02
CA ASP A 397 8.05 -15.57 24.15
C ASP A 397 7.23 -15.04 22.97
N ILE A 398 6.40 -15.89 22.36
CA ILE A 398 5.46 -15.45 21.32
C ILE A 398 4.43 -14.45 21.91
N ALA A 399 3.81 -14.80 23.04
CA ALA A 399 2.85 -13.89 23.69
C ALA A 399 3.49 -12.55 24.06
N ARG A 400 4.73 -12.56 24.58
CA ARG A 400 5.49 -11.35 24.90
C ARG A 400 5.78 -10.48 23.68
N ALA A 401 6.06 -11.11 22.52
CA ALA A 401 6.36 -10.37 21.29
C ALA A 401 5.17 -9.54 20.78
N PHE A 402 3.93 -9.96 21.08
CA PHE A 402 2.69 -9.30 20.68
C PHE A 402 1.94 -8.67 21.86
N ALA A 403 2.47 -8.75 23.09
CA ALA A 403 1.87 -8.17 24.27
C ALA A 403 1.47 -6.69 24.12
N PRO A 404 2.25 -5.80 23.46
CA PRO A 404 1.84 -4.41 23.27
C PRO A 404 0.55 -4.26 22.46
N LEU A 405 0.30 -5.14 21.48
CA LEU A 405 -0.94 -5.14 20.69
C LEU A 405 -2.10 -5.75 21.49
N ASN A 406 -1.86 -6.87 22.17
CA ASN A 406 -2.88 -7.57 22.95
C ASN A 406 -3.41 -6.71 24.10
N GLN A 407 -2.53 -5.96 24.78
CA GLN A 407 -2.90 -5.03 25.87
C GLN A 407 -3.89 -3.94 25.45
N LEU A 408 -4.01 -3.64 24.15
CA LEU A 408 -5.00 -2.69 23.66
C LEU A 408 -6.43 -3.21 23.80
N LEU A 409 -6.62 -4.53 23.88
CA LEU A 409 -7.90 -5.20 24.06
C LEU A 409 -8.23 -5.47 25.52
N ASP A 410 -7.27 -5.31 26.42
CA ASP A 410 -7.45 -5.63 27.84
C ASP A 410 -8.34 -4.59 28.51
N ASN A 411 -9.26 -5.08 29.38
CA ASN A 411 -10.04 -4.22 30.26
C ASN A 411 -9.10 -3.58 31.30
N ARG A 412 -9.13 -2.27 31.38
CA ARG A 412 -8.44 -1.51 32.43
C ARG A 412 -9.36 -1.39 33.63
N GLU A 413 -8.77 -1.34 34.83
CA GLU A 413 -9.54 -1.09 36.03
C GLU A 413 -10.44 0.13 35.87
N GLU A 414 -11.78 -0.08 35.87
CA GLU A 414 -12.85 0.92 35.69
C GLU A 414 -12.89 1.68 34.35
N ARG A 415 -12.15 1.25 33.31
CA ARG A 415 -12.15 1.87 31.96
C ARG A 415 -12.28 0.84 30.86
N ALA A 416 -12.86 1.27 29.75
CA ALA A 416 -12.90 0.47 28.51
C ALA A 416 -11.47 0.17 27.99
N PRO A 417 -11.31 -0.86 27.17
CA PRO A 417 -10.05 -1.15 26.49
C PRO A 417 -9.51 0.06 25.74
N TYR A 418 -8.18 0.18 25.66
CA TYR A 418 -7.59 1.36 24.97
C TYR A 418 -7.95 1.42 23.50
N LEU A 419 -8.21 0.29 22.89
CA LEU A 419 -8.68 0.23 21.51
C LEU A 419 -10.01 0.99 21.30
N GLU A 420 -10.92 0.96 22.29
CA GLU A 420 -12.16 1.74 22.25
C GLU A 420 -11.89 3.25 22.23
N GLU A 421 -10.91 3.69 23.00
CA GLU A 421 -10.51 5.10 23.03
C GLU A 421 -9.92 5.54 21.69
N ILE A 422 -9.14 4.66 21.04
CA ILE A 422 -8.63 4.88 19.69
C ILE A 422 -9.78 4.97 18.69
N MET A 423 -10.74 4.05 18.75
CA MET A 423 -11.89 4.04 17.85
C MET A 423 -12.76 5.30 18.01
N LEU A 424 -12.94 5.79 19.24
CA LEU A 424 -13.63 7.06 19.51
C LEU A 424 -12.86 8.27 18.95
N ALA A 425 -11.53 8.25 19.03
CA ALA A 425 -10.72 9.31 18.44
C ALA A 425 -10.80 9.31 16.91
N ILE A 426 -10.83 8.13 16.27
CA ILE A 426 -11.05 7.99 14.82
C ILE A 426 -12.45 8.48 14.45
N ALA A 427 -13.49 8.15 15.24
CA ALA A 427 -14.83 8.64 15.03
C ALA A 427 -14.92 10.17 15.11
N GLY A 428 -14.16 10.80 15.99
CA GLY A 428 -14.06 12.26 16.05
C GLY A 428 -13.48 12.88 14.77
N VAL A 429 -12.49 12.21 14.15
CA VAL A 429 -11.96 12.63 12.84
C VAL A 429 -12.99 12.38 11.73
N GLN A 430 -13.67 11.23 11.76
CA GLN A 430 -14.76 10.90 10.83
C GLN A 430 -15.85 11.97 10.84
N ASP A 431 -16.32 12.38 12.01
CA ASP A 431 -17.34 13.41 12.15
C ASP A 431 -16.89 14.75 11.54
N LYS A 432 -15.60 15.10 11.73
CA LYS A 432 -15.03 16.32 11.14
C LYS A 432 -14.98 16.24 9.61
N VAL A 433 -14.50 15.14 9.05
CA VAL A 433 -14.45 14.91 7.59
C VAL A 433 -15.86 14.88 7.00
N ARG A 434 -16.79 14.19 7.66
CA ARG A 434 -18.20 14.11 7.25
C ARG A 434 -18.87 15.49 7.29
N SER A 435 -18.59 16.32 8.28
CA SER A 435 -19.14 17.67 8.35
C SER A 435 -18.74 18.54 7.14
N VAL A 436 -17.54 18.32 6.61
CA VAL A 436 -17.09 18.97 5.37
C VAL A 436 -17.76 18.34 4.14
N HIS A 437 -17.81 17.02 4.08
CA HIS A 437 -18.41 16.27 2.94
C HIS A 437 -19.88 16.64 2.74
N ASP A 438 -20.66 16.68 3.81
CA ASP A 438 -22.11 16.89 3.78
C ASP A 438 -22.50 18.38 3.70
N SER A 439 -21.51 19.29 3.78
CA SER A 439 -21.75 20.71 3.63
C SER A 439 -22.22 21.06 2.21
N PRO A 440 -23.23 21.93 2.05
CA PRO A 440 -23.64 22.46 0.74
C PRO A 440 -22.50 23.16 -0.01
N ASP A 441 -21.54 23.73 0.74
CA ASP A 441 -20.33 24.38 0.23
C ASP A 441 -19.11 23.74 0.90
N ARG A 442 -18.64 22.67 0.28
CA ARG A 442 -17.53 21.84 0.83
C ARG A 442 -16.25 22.64 0.97
N GLY A 443 -15.92 23.45 -0.03
CA GLY A 443 -14.70 24.26 -0.01
C GLY A 443 -14.71 25.26 1.13
N LYS A 444 -15.82 25.96 1.33
CA LYS A 444 -15.98 26.88 2.45
C LYS A 444 -15.89 26.18 3.81
N ALA A 445 -16.52 25.02 3.93
CA ALA A 445 -16.47 24.23 5.16
C ALA A 445 -15.04 23.72 5.42
N ALA A 446 -14.34 23.22 4.41
CA ALA A 446 -12.96 22.80 4.50
C ALA A 446 -12.02 23.93 4.92
N LEU A 447 -12.17 25.11 4.28
CA LEU A 447 -11.39 26.29 4.61
C LEU A 447 -11.63 26.74 6.06
N ALA A 448 -12.88 26.70 6.53
CA ALA A 448 -13.21 27.02 7.92
C ALA A 448 -12.53 26.04 8.91
N VAL A 449 -12.52 24.74 8.61
CA VAL A 449 -11.84 23.72 9.44
C VAL A 449 -10.33 23.99 9.47
N VAL A 450 -9.72 24.30 8.34
CA VAL A 450 -8.29 24.62 8.29
C VAL A 450 -7.96 25.87 9.09
N VAL A 451 -8.75 26.94 8.95
CA VAL A 451 -8.60 28.18 9.72
C VAL A 451 -8.77 27.96 11.22
N GLU A 452 -9.78 27.18 11.64
CA GLU A 452 -10.01 26.82 13.05
C GLU A 452 -8.81 26.09 13.64
N ARG A 453 -8.33 25.09 12.92
CA ARG A 453 -7.20 24.24 13.34
C ARG A 453 -5.91 25.03 13.52
N PHE A 454 -5.55 25.88 12.55
CA PHE A 454 -4.33 26.70 12.63
C PHE A 454 -4.43 27.86 13.62
N SER A 455 -5.63 28.36 13.87
CA SER A 455 -5.85 29.38 14.89
C SER A 455 -5.78 28.84 16.31
N LEU A 456 -5.59 27.51 16.49
CA LEU A 456 -5.56 26.80 17.78
C LEU A 456 -6.80 27.12 18.66
N LYS A 457 -7.95 27.38 18.04
CA LYS A 457 -9.18 27.86 18.71
C LYS A 457 -10.08 26.72 19.19
N GLY A 458 -9.56 25.56 19.50
CA GLY A 458 -10.40 24.49 20.04
C GLY A 458 -9.73 23.11 19.98
N PRO A 459 -10.40 22.07 20.48
CA PRO A 459 -9.91 20.71 20.38
C PRO A 459 -9.90 20.25 18.89
N ASP A 460 -8.74 19.89 18.38
CA ASP A 460 -8.58 19.36 17.03
C ASP A 460 -8.57 17.82 17.07
N PRO A 461 -9.62 17.14 16.55
CA PRO A 461 -9.67 15.68 16.53
C PRO A 461 -8.52 15.05 15.74
N ILE A 462 -8.04 15.69 14.67
CA ILE A 462 -6.96 15.19 13.84
C ILE A 462 -5.64 15.21 14.62
N SER A 463 -5.29 16.33 15.24
CA SER A 463 -4.08 16.44 16.09
C SER A 463 -4.15 15.51 17.30
N ASN A 464 -5.35 15.32 17.88
CA ASN A 464 -5.55 14.35 18.95
C ASN A 464 -5.28 12.92 18.47
N LEU A 465 -5.80 12.55 17.30
CA LEU A 465 -5.56 11.22 16.72
C LEU A 465 -4.08 11.01 16.39
N GLN A 466 -3.39 12.01 15.84
CA GLN A 466 -1.94 11.97 15.60
C GLN A 466 -1.15 11.73 16.89
N ARG A 467 -1.52 12.41 17.97
CA ARG A 467 -0.90 12.25 19.31
C ARG A 467 -1.13 10.85 19.87
N ILE A 468 -2.35 10.31 19.72
CA ILE A 468 -2.67 8.93 20.12
C ILE A 468 -1.84 7.95 19.29
N ALA A 469 -1.79 8.12 17.96
CA ALA A 469 -1.06 7.28 17.05
C ALA A 469 0.43 7.15 17.42
N ALA A 470 1.06 8.24 17.82
CA ALA A 470 2.47 8.26 18.23
C ALA A 470 2.78 7.35 19.43
N GLY A 471 1.78 7.05 20.28
CA GLY A 471 1.92 6.16 21.43
C GLY A 471 1.53 4.72 21.18
N LEU A 472 1.10 4.36 19.96
CA LEU A 472 0.64 3.02 19.64
C LEU A 472 1.79 2.09 19.24
N PRO A 473 1.65 0.78 19.47
CA PRO A 473 2.58 -0.22 18.94
C PRO A 473 2.43 -0.37 17.43
N GLU A 474 3.53 -0.77 16.78
CA GLU A 474 3.48 -1.15 15.36
C GLU A 474 2.61 -2.41 15.12
N PRO A 475 1.85 -2.45 14.02
CA PRO A 475 1.76 -1.48 12.92
C PRO A 475 0.70 -0.39 13.12
N LEU A 476 -0.05 -0.41 14.22
CA LEU A 476 -1.19 0.49 14.45
C LEU A 476 -0.77 1.96 14.52
N ASN A 477 0.43 2.27 15.03
CA ASN A 477 0.95 3.63 15.03
C ASN A 477 0.94 4.24 13.62
N ARG A 478 1.46 3.53 12.62
CA ARG A 478 1.50 3.99 11.22
C ARG A 478 0.11 4.04 10.60
N GLN A 479 -0.71 3.02 10.83
CA GLN A 479 -2.05 2.94 10.27
C GLN A 479 -2.94 4.07 10.78
N VAL A 480 -2.96 4.31 12.09
CA VAL A 480 -3.76 5.38 12.71
C VAL A 480 -3.21 6.77 12.36
N ALA A 481 -1.88 6.93 12.33
CA ALA A 481 -1.25 8.17 11.86
C ALA A 481 -1.61 8.47 10.40
N LYS A 482 -1.63 7.46 9.55
CA LYS A 482 -2.00 7.61 8.13
C LYS A 482 -3.47 8.02 7.98
N LEU A 483 -4.40 7.43 8.75
CA LEU A 483 -5.80 7.87 8.77
C LEU A 483 -5.93 9.36 9.12
N ALA A 484 -5.20 9.83 10.15
CA ALA A 484 -5.21 11.21 10.54
C ALA A 484 -4.59 12.15 9.49
N ASN A 485 -3.44 11.76 8.93
CA ASN A 485 -2.70 12.55 7.96
C ASN A 485 -3.45 12.65 6.62
N GLU A 486 -4.01 11.56 6.12
CA GLU A 486 -4.80 11.56 4.89
C GLU A 486 -6.09 12.35 5.05
N SER A 487 -6.77 12.24 6.21
CA SER A 487 -7.93 13.09 6.53
C SER A 487 -7.58 14.57 6.53
N SER A 488 -6.45 14.93 7.13
CA SER A 488 -5.93 16.31 7.10
C SER A 488 -5.63 16.77 5.69
N ARG A 489 -4.99 15.91 4.89
CA ARG A 489 -4.58 16.22 3.51
C ARG A 489 -5.79 16.51 2.61
N VAL A 490 -6.80 15.65 2.61
CA VAL A 490 -7.97 15.85 1.74
C VAL A 490 -8.78 17.11 2.13
N ILE A 491 -8.90 17.42 3.43
CA ILE A 491 -9.51 18.65 3.89
C ILE A 491 -8.69 19.86 3.44
N LEU A 492 -7.36 19.78 3.55
CA LEU A 492 -6.48 20.88 3.12
C LEU A 492 -6.56 21.11 1.61
N VAL A 493 -6.53 20.05 0.79
CA VAL A 493 -6.66 20.17 -0.68
C VAL A 493 -7.97 20.87 -1.06
N GLU A 494 -9.07 20.50 -0.42
CA GLU A 494 -10.36 21.13 -0.69
C GLU A 494 -10.39 22.60 -0.23
N ALA A 495 -9.79 22.90 0.92
CA ALA A 495 -9.63 24.26 1.41
C ALA A 495 -8.78 25.14 0.47
N LEU A 496 -7.71 24.57 -0.09
CA LEU A 496 -6.84 25.29 -1.03
C LEU A 496 -7.54 25.57 -2.36
N ARG A 497 -8.38 24.65 -2.85
CA ARG A 497 -9.22 24.89 -4.02
C ARG A 497 -10.20 26.04 -3.79
N GLU A 498 -10.83 26.10 -2.63
CA GLU A 498 -11.70 27.20 -2.25
C GLU A 498 -10.92 28.53 -2.14
N LEU A 499 -9.72 28.48 -1.57
CA LEU A 499 -8.84 29.65 -1.45
C LEU A 499 -8.51 30.24 -2.83
N GLU A 500 -8.18 29.40 -3.81
CA GLU A 500 -7.95 29.81 -5.21
C GLU A 500 -9.20 30.43 -5.85
N GLN A 501 -10.35 29.79 -5.67
CA GLN A 501 -11.61 30.33 -6.20
C GLN A 501 -11.94 31.71 -5.60
N ARG A 502 -11.72 31.90 -4.30
CA ARG A 502 -11.90 33.19 -3.63
C ARG A 502 -10.89 34.22 -4.10
N TRP A 503 -9.64 33.81 -4.29
CA TRP A 503 -8.63 34.70 -4.84
C TRP A 503 -9.05 35.26 -6.18
N ASP A 504 -9.47 34.40 -7.11
CA ASP A 504 -9.96 34.86 -8.41
C ASP A 504 -11.17 35.77 -8.24
N LYS A 505 -12.17 35.37 -7.50
CA LYS A 505 -13.45 36.08 -7.39
C LYS A 505 -13.34 37.39 -6.65
N ASP A 506 -12.66 37.42 -5.48
CA ASP A 506 -12.71 38.55 -4.55
C ASP A 506 -11.56 39.54 -4.78
N VAL A 507 -10.43 39.09 -5.34
CA VAL A 507 -9.20 39.88 -5.48
C VAL A 507 -8.80 40.04 -6.96
N HIS A 508 -8.43 38.93 -7.64
CA HIS A 508 -7.82 39.00 -8.96
C HIS A 508 -8.75 39.57 -10.03
N ARG A 509 -10.00 39.14 -10.04
CA ARG A 509 -11.01 39.65 -11.01
C ARG A 509 -11.23 41.12 -10.84
N PHE A 510 -11.36 41.61 -9.59
CA PHE A 510 -11.52 43.06 -9.35
C PHE A 510 -10.30 43.84 -9.83
N TYR A 511 -9.08 43.39 -9.52
CA TYR A 511 -7.85 44.02 -9.99
C TYR A 511 -7.80 44.09 -11.52
N ARG A 512 -8.04 42.99 -12.21
CA ARG A 512 -8.01 42.88 -13.66
C ARG A 512 -9.02 43.81 -14.31
N GLU A 513 -10.27 43.85 -13.85
CA GLU A 513 -11.35 44.59 -14.47
C GLU A 513 -11.31 46.09 -14.15
N ARG A 514 -10.81 46.48 -13.00
CA ARG A 514 -10.88 47.83 -12.49
C ARG A 514 -9.57 48.61 -12.51
N LEU A 515 -8.42 47.92 -12.43
CA LEU A 515 -7.13 48.54 -12.18
C LEU A 515 -6.09 48.21 -13.25
N ALA A 516 -5.88 46.96 -13.61
CA ALA A 516 -4.72 46.45 -14.37
C ALA A 516 -4.48 47.17 -15.71
N ASP A 517 -5.51 47.36 -16.49
CA ASP A 517 -5.40 47.96 -17.82
C ASP A 517 -5.57 49.50 -17.81
N ARG A 518 -5.61 50.11 -16.64
CA ARG A 518 -5.81 51.53 -16.44
C ARG A 518 -4.57 52.21 -15.89
N TYR A 519 -4.42 53.49 -16.19
CA TYR A 519 -3.38 54.29 -15.59
C TYR A 519 -3.64 54.45 -14.08
N PRO A 520 -2.70 54.32 -13.19
CA PRO A 520 -1.23 54.30 -13.38
C PRO A 520 -0.62 52.91 -13.57
N PHE A 521 -1.35 51.80 -13.48
CA PHE A 521 -0.85 50.45 -13.63
C PHE A 521 -0.41 50.15 -15.05
N ASN A 522 -1.16 50.65 -16.02
CA ASN A 522 -0.79 50.64 -17.45
C ASN A 522 -0.46 52.07 -17.91
N PRO A 523 0.83 52.44 -18.01
CA PRO A 523 1.21 53.80 -18.42
C PRO A 523 0.69 54.25 -19.79
N ALA A 524 0.48 53.28 -20.70
CA ALA A 524 -0.01 53.55 -22.06
C ALA A 524 -1.51 53.77 -22.13
N SER A 525 -2.24 53.44 -21.09
CA SER A 525 -3.71 53.53 -21.05
C SER A 525 -4.19 54.98 -21.00
N ARG A 526 -5.20 55.27 -21.80
CA ARG A 526 -5.92 56.56 -21.73
C ARG A 526 -7.00 56.58 -20.65
N GLN A 527 -7.44 55.40 -20.23
CA GLN A 527 -8.40 55.25 -19.14
C GLN A 527 -7.63 55.26 -17.79
N GLU A 528 -8.23 55.90 -16.80
CA GLU A 528 -7.65 55.98 -15.47
C GLU A 528 -8.42 55.09 -14.47
N ALA A 529 -7.71 54.48 -13.53
CA ALA A 529 -8.32 53.85 -12.39
C ALA A 529 -9.02 54.91 -11.50
N SER A 530 -10.23 54.67 -11.09
CA SER A 530 -10.88 55.58 -10.12
C SER A 530 -10.18 55.51 -8.78
N LEU A 531 -10.13 56.63 -8.04
CA LEU A 531 -9.56 56.65 -6.69
C LEU A 531 -10.37 55.78 -5.69
N ASP A 532 -11.67 55.63 -5.96
CA ASP A 532 -12.53 54.74 -5.19
C ASP A 532 -12.17 53.26 -5.42
N ASP A 533 -11.97 52.81 -6.67
CA ASP A 533 -11.53 51.46 -6.96
C ASP A 533 -10.14 51.18 -6.41
N PHE A 534 -9.23 52.19 -6.50
CA PHE A 534 -7.90 52.10 -5.92
C PHE A 534 -7.95 51.96 -4.38
N THR A 535 -8.77 52.75 -3.72
CA THR A 535 -8.98 52.66 -2.28
C THR A 535 -9.64 51.36 -1.85
N ALA A 536 -10.68 50.94 -2.62
CA ALA A 536 -11.36 49.66 -2.34
C ALA A 536 -10.44 48.45 -2.49
N PHE A 537 -9.35 48.57 -3.27
CA PHE A 537 -8.41 47.48 -3.48
C PHE A 537 -7.19 47.54 -2.53
N PHE A 538 -6.47 48.68 -2.50
CA PHE A 538 -5.19 48.82 -1.76
C PHE A 538 -5.34 49.40 -0.36
N GLY A 539 -6.48 49.96 -0.02
CA GLY A 539 -6.71 50.57 1.30
C GLY A 539 -6.49 49.62 2.44
N PRO A 540 -6.30 50.12 3.65
CA PRO A 540 -6.13 49.28 4.86
C PRO A 540 -7.32 48.33 5.12
N GLN A 541 -8.53 48.74 4.68
CA GLN A 541 -9.74 47.93 4.69
C GLN A 541 -10.10 47.45 3.26
N GLY A 542 -9.14 47.47 2.36
CA GLY A 542 -9.32 47.07 0.95
C GLY A 542 -9.38 45.55 0.79
N ARG A 543 -9.89 45.16 -0.39
CA ARG A 543 -10.11 43.73 -0.71
C ARG A 543 -8.86 42.87 -0.56
N LEU A 544 -7.70 43.38 -0.99
CA LEU A 544 -6.44 42.63 -0.90
C LEU A 544 -6.01 42.42 0.56
N GLN A 545 -6.12 43.44 1.38
CA GLN A 545 -5.77 43.34 2.79
C GLN A 545 -6.74 42.44 3.56
N GLN A 546 -8.04 42.59 3.33
CA GLN A 546 -9.07 41.75 3.95
C GLN A 546 -8.85 40.26 3.58
N PHE A 547 -8.60 39.96 2.30
CA PHE A 547 -8.33 38.60 1.86
C PHE A 547 -7.07 38.04 2.54
N ARG A 548 -6.00 38.84 2.63
CA ARG A 548 -4.76 38.45 3.28
C ARG A 548 -4.97 38.14 4.76
N GLU A 549 -5.64 38.99 5.50
CA GLU A 549 -5.87 38.82 6.93
C GLU A 549 -6.83 37.67 7.23
N GLN A 550 -7.89 37.50 6.45
CA GLN A 550 -8.88 36.46 6.70
C GLN A 550 -8.42 35.06 6.30
N TYR A 551 -7.64 34.95 5.24
CA TYR A 551 -7.37 33.64 4.63
C TYR A 551 -5.90 33.38 4.40
N LEU A 552 -5.14 34.35 3.87
CA LEU A 552 -3.83 34.07 3.28
C LEU A 552 -2.70 34.00 4.32
N ASN A 553 -2.75 34.81 5.39
CA ASN A 553 -1.70 34.86 6.38
C ASN A 553 -1.41 33.49 7.00
N LEU A 554 -2.45 32.66 7.19
CA LEU A 554 -2.30 31.30 7.71
C LEU A 554 -1.45 30.38 6.82
N PHE A 555 -1.38 30.69 5.52
CA PHE A 555 -0.62 29.91 4.55
C PHE A 555 0.75 30.53 4.20
N LEU A 556 1.06 31.69 4.80
CA LEU A 556 2.34 32.40 4.58
C LEU A 556 3.30 32.26 5.75
N GLU A 557 2.84 31.86 6.93
CA GLU A 557 3.66 31.75 8.14
C GLU A 557 4.47 30.45 8.14
N ASP A 558 5.73 30.49 8.65
CA ASP A 558 6.66 29.37 8.73
C ASP A 558 6.18 28.18 9.57
N ASN A 559 5.07 28.33 10.30
CA ASN A 559 4.45 27.27 11.09
C ASN A 559 3.80 26.16 10.29
N LEU A 560 3.79 26.25 8.97
CA LEU A 560 3.23 25.26 8.05
C LEU A 560 4.18 24.11 7.74
N GLU A 561 5.41 24.08 8.22
CA GLU A 561 6.35 22.96 8.01
C GLU A 561 5.74 21.61 8.45
N ALA A 562 4.89 21.59 9.45
CA ALA A 562 4.18 20.38 9.89
C ALA A 562 3.12 19.86 8.89
N LEU A 563 2.72 20.67 7.90
CA LEU A 563 1.73 20.32 6.87
C LEU A 563 2.38 19.95 5.52
N TYR A 564 3.68 20.15 5.38
CA TYR A 564 4.40 19.72 4.21
C TYR A 564 4.48 18.20 4.21
N SER A 565 3.58 17.54 3.52
CA SER A 565 3.87 16.21 3.03
C SER A 565 4.73 16.36 1.76
N GLU A 566 5.67 15.46 1.54
CA GLU A 566 6.44 15.33 0.28
C GLU A 566 5.53 15.32 -0.96
N ARG A 567 4.27 14.92 -0.81
CA ARG A 567 3.22 14.91 -1.84
C ARG A 567 2.70 16.29 -2.26
N LEU A 568 2.82 17.33 -1.42
CA LEU A 568 2.36 18.68 -1.73
C LEU A 568 3.48 19.57 -2.32
N GLY A 569 4.69 19.06 -2.48
CA GLY A 569 5.73 19.64 -3.33
C GLY A 569 6.32 20.98 -2.88
N GLY A 570 6.30 21.33 -1.60
CA GLY A 570 6.93 22.57 -1.12
C GLY A 570 5.93 23.69 -0.77
N TYR A 571 6.35 24.94 -0.83
CA TYR A 571 5.56 26.10 -0.43
C TYR A 571 4.16 26.12 -1.06
N LEU A 572 3.12 26.17 -0.23
CA LEU A 572 1.73 26.21 -0.70
C LEU A 572 1.45 27.47 -1.54
N VAL A 573 2.03 28.60 -1.15
CA VAL A 573 1.90 29.87 -1.86
C VAL A 573 3.14 30.15 -2.69
N ARG A 574 2.95 30.56 -3.94
CA ARG A 574 4.02 30.88 -4.87
C ARG A 574 4.88 32.06 -4.38
N ALA A 575 6.19 31.97 -4.49
CA ALA A 575 7.12 33.01 -4.08
C ALA A 575 6.94 34.35 -4.85
N ASP A 576 6.43 34.31 -6.08
CA ASP A 576 6.10 35.52 -6.82
C ASP A 576 4.85 36.23 -6.28
N VAL A 577 3.88 35.49 -5.75
CA VAL A 577 2.72 36.04 -5.05
C VAL A 577 3.18 36.83 -3.83
N GLN A 578 4.04 36.28 -3.00
CA GLN A 578 4.56 36.97 -1.82
C GLN A 578 5.24 38.30 -2.20
N ARG A 579 6.11 38.29 -3.21
CA ARG A 579 6.74 39.52 -3.70
C ARG A 579 5.73 40.56 -4.23
N ARG A 580 4.60 40.12 -4.81
CA ARG A 580 3.53 41.01 -5.25
C ARG A 580 2.75 41.60 -4.09
N LEU A 581 2.51 40.82 -3.04
CA LEU A 581 1.90 41.33 -1.82
C LEU A 581 2.77 42.38 -1.14
N GLU A 582 4.10 42.17 -1.05
CA GLU A 582 5.05 43.16 -0.54
C GLU A 582 5.05 44.44 -1.39
N SER A 583 4.89 44.31 -2.72
CA SER A 583 4.76 45.46 -3.61
C SER A 583 3.45 46.19 -3.38
N ALA A 584 2.35 45.46 -3.11
CA ALA A 584 1.06 46.07 -2.76
C ALA A 584 1.12 46.78 -1.42
N ASP A 585 1.84 46.24 -0.43
CA ASP A 585 2.09 46.91 0.85
C ASP A 585 2.82 48.24 0.66
N ARG A 586 3.86 48.27 -0.19
CA ARG A 586 4.56 49.52 -0.53
C ARG A 586 3.65 50.55 -1.17
N ILE A 587 2.74 50.11 -2.06
CA ILE A 587 1.74 51.00 -2.66
C ILE A 587 0.81 51.52 -1.56
N ARG A 588 0.27 50.67 -0.69
CA ARG A 588 -0.60 51.07 0.41
C ARG A 588 0.10 52.09 1.31
N ASP A 589 1.30 51.83 1.78
CA ASP A 589 2.03 52.69 2.69
C ASP A 589 2.39 54.05 2.04
N ALA A 590 2.62 54.07 0.75
CA ALA A 590 2.89 55.30 0.01
C ALA A 590 1.66 56.19 -0.11
N PHE A 591 0.49 55.62 -0.34
CA PHE A 591 -0.70 56.40 -0.72
C PHE A 591 -1.72 56.62 0.42
N PHE A 592 -1.70 55.82 1.45
CA PHE A 592 -2.66 55.96 2.55
C PHE A 592 -1.98 56.54 3.82
N ASN A 593 -2.68 57.39 4.52
CA ASN A 593 -2.20 57.98 5.77
C ASN A 593 -2.47 57.07 6.98
N SER A 594 -2.01 57.47 8.17
CA SER A 594 -2.19 56.72 9.41
C SER A 594 -3.66 56.53 9.85
N ARG A 595 -4.58 57.30 9.29
CA ARG A 595 -6.04 57.15 9.48
C ARG A 595 -6.68 56.20 8.46
N GLY A 596 -5.89 55.63 7.55
CA GLY A 596 -6.41 54.76 6.48
C GLY A 596 -7.05 55.49 5.30
N LEU A 597 -6.95 56.80 5.23
CA LEU A 597 -7.50 57.59 4.15
C LEU A 597 -6.48 57.76 3.03
N LEU A 598 -6.94 57.70 1.77
CA LEU A 598 -6.13 58.03 0.63
C LEU A 598 -5.68 59.48 0.73
N GLY A 599 -4.37 59.70 0.74
CA GLY A 599 -3.80 61.03 0.85
C GLY A 599 -2.30 61.05 1.00
N VAL A 600 -1.66 61.78 0.09
CA VAL A 600 -0.23 62.04 0.09
C VAL A 600 -0.01 63.51 0.37
N GLN A 601 0.59 63.85 1.50
CA GLN A 601 1.10 65.16 1.81
C GLN A 601 2.57 65.24 1.34
N PHE A 602 2.90 66.29 0.59
CA PHE A 602 4.21 66.46 0.01
C PHE A 602 4.54 67.95 -0.11
N TYR A 603 5.79 68.25 -0.26
CA TYR A 603 6.31 69.62 -0.42
C TYR A 603 6.88 69.77 -1.81
N ILE A 604 6.61 70.90 -2.45
CA ILE A 604 7.24 71.32 -3.73
C ILE A 604 8.06 72.57 -3.50
N GLU A 605 9.33 72.49 -3.83
CA GLU A 605 10.29 73.57 -3.79
C GLU A 605 10.81 73.90 -5.17
N PRO A 606 10.66 75.15 -5.68
CA PRO A 606 11.27 75.59 -6.91
C PRO A 606 12.80 75.66 -6.80
N LEU A 607 13.55 74.93 -7.63
CA LEU A 607 15.02 74.92 -7.59
C LEU A 607 15.65 75.87 -8.60
N GLY A 608 15.01 76.07 -9.77
CA GLY A 608 15.59 76.91 -10.80
C GLY A 608 14.65 77.09 -11.97
N LEU A 609 14.54 78.32 -12.46
CA LEU A 609 13.77 78.68 -13.68
C LEU A 609 14.76 79.22 -14.71
N ALA A 610 14.64 78.79 -15.95
CA ALA A 610 15.50 79.24 -17.04
C ALA A 610 15.48 80.79 -17.18
N PRO A 611 16.60 81.46 -17.48
CA PRO A 611 16.66 82.92 -17.49
C PRO A 611 15.73 83.61 -18.47
N ASN A 612 15.35 82.95 -19.57
CA ASN A 612 14.45 83.45 -20.59
C ASN A 612 12.95 83.21 -20.24
N LYS A 613 12.67 82.61 -19.09
CA LYS A 613 11.31 82.47 -18.55
C LYS A 613 11.04 83.55 -17.51
N ARG A 614 9.91 84.19 -17.54
CA ARG A 614 9.48 85.18 -16.59
C ARG A 614 8.93 84.56 -15.32
N SER A 615 8.14 83.50 -15.48
CA SER A 615 7.52 82.82 -14.31
C SER A 615 7.19 81.37 -14.66
N SER A 616 7.09 80.56 -13.62
CA SER A 616 6.51 79.25 -13.67
C SER A 616 5.32 79.15 -12.72
N SER A 617 4.33 78.38 -13.09
CA SER A 617 3.12 78.10 -12.30
C SER A 617 2.81 76.63 -12.39
N LEU A 618 2.85 75.96 -11.26
CA LEU A 618 2.42 74.60 -11.10
C LEU A 618 1.12 74.55 -10.28
N SER A 619 0.05 74.12 -10.89
CA SER A 619 -1.24 73.91 -10.22
C SER A 619 -1.50 72.43 -10.07
N VAL A 620 -1.70 71.95 -8.86
CA VAL A 620 -2.10 70.60 -8.53
C VAL A 620 -3.47 70.60 -7.91
N GLU A 621 -4.47 70.19 -8.67
CA GLU A 621 -5.88 70.15 -8.20
C GLU A 621 -6.33 71.44 -7.50
N GLY A 622 -6.00 72.61 -8.14
CA GLY A 622 -6.32 73.92 -7.62
C GLY A 622 -5.35 74.51 -6.59
N GLN A 623 -4.37 73.71 -6.10
CA GLN A 623 -3.31 74.20 -5.25
C GLN A 623 -2.17 74.75 -6.12
N LEU A 624 -1.81 76.07 -5.93
CA LEU A 624 -0.94 76.79 -6.85
C LEU A 624 0.43 77.05 -6.24
N VAL A 625 1.50 76.67 -6.97
CA VAL A 625 2.88 77.00 -6.66
C VAL A 625 3.40 77.90 -7.79
N THR A 626 3.76 79.16 -7.51
CA THR A 626 4.28 80.10 -8.46
C THR A 626 5.75 80.43 -8.16
N TYR A 627 6.57 80.65 -9.20
CA TYR A 627 7.95 81.04 -9.03
C TYR A 627 8.36 82.08 -10.11
N ASN A 628 8.99 83.17 -9.66
CA ASN A 628 9.35 84.30 -10.49
C ASN A 628 10.82 84.75 -10.21
N HIS A 629 11.76 83.87 -10.19
CA HIS A 629 13.20 84.11 -9.86
C HIS A 629 13.46 84.68 -8.47
N GLY A 630 12.52 84.52 -7.54
CA GLY A 630 12.70 84.92 -6.13
C GLY A 630 13.37 83.84 -5.28
N PRO A 631 13.42 84.05 -3.98
CA PRO A 631 13.89 83.01 -3.04
C PRO A 631 13.06 81.72 -3.19
N SER A 632 13.74 80.58 -3.15
CA SER A 632 13.05 79.28 -3.12
C SER A 632 12.24 79.15 -1.85
N THR A 633 10.98 78.78 -1.99
CA THR A 633 10.07 78.55 -0.85
C THR A 633 9.40 77.22 -1.05
N SER A 634 9.53 76.38 -0.07
CA SER A 634 8.84 75.08 -0.04
C SER A 634 7.34 75.24 0.27
N THR A 635 6.50 74.71 -0.55
CA THR A 635 5.02 74.82 -0.46
C THR A 635 4.45 73.40 -0.19
N ALA A 636 3.66 73.27 0.88
CA ALA A 636 2.95 72.04 1.22
C ALA A 636 1.74 71.86 0.32
N LEU A 637 1.60 70.70 -0.27
CA LEU A 637 0.49 70.29 -1.12
C LEU A 637 -0.05 68.95 -0.61
N ILE A 638 -1.31 68.68 -0.96
CA ILE A 638 -1.96 67.42 -0.70
C ILE A 638 -2.55 66.85 -1.96
N TRP A 639 -2.41 65.55 -2.19
CA TRP A 639 -3.07 64.83 -3.27
C TRP A 639 -3.75 63.56 -2.72
N PRO A 640 -5.01 63.23 -3.09
CA PRO A 640 -5.93 64.09 -3.81
C PRO A 640 -6.38 65.30 -2.97
N ASN A 641 -6.70 66.41 -3.60
CA ASN A 641 -7.18 67.58 -2.90
C ASN A 641 -8.66 67.45 -2.57
N SER A 642 -8.93 66.93 -1.34
CA SER A 642 -10.28 66.72 -0.83
C SER A 642 -11.02 68.02 -0.47
N LEU A 643 -10.29 69.16 -0.39
CA LEU A 643 -10.88 70.46 0.03
C LEU A 643 -11.48 71.21 -1.16
N ALA A 644 -10.93 71.01 -2.36
CA ALA A 644 -11.43 71.62 -3.59
C ALA A 644 -11.17 70.65 -4.76
N PRO A 645 -11.97 69.62 -4.92
CA PRO A 645 -11.76 68.59 -5.94
C PRO A 645 -11.84 69.20 -7.35
N ASN A 646 -10.68 69.33 -7.97
CA ASN A 646 -10.54 69.87 -9.33
C ASN A 646 -9.67 68.93 -10.16
N ASN A 647 -9.87 67.77 -10.33
CA ASN A 647 -9.13 66.74 -11.05
C ASN A 647 -8.24 67.19 -12.24
N GLU A 648 -7.62 68.39 -12.14
CA GLU A 648 -6.76 68.99 -13.14
C GLU A 648 -5.39 69.35 -12.52
N SER A 649 -4.31 68.90 -13.15
CA SER A 649 -2.94 69.35 -12.81
C SER A 649 -2.34 69.99 -14.04
N ARG A 650 -1.74 71.21 -13.83
CA ARG A 650 -1.23 72.04 -14.92
C ARG A 650 0.15 72.60 -14.58
N MET A 651 1.04 72.54 -15.53
CA MET A 651 2.33 73.25 -15.50
C MET A 651 2.31 74.34 -16.59
N THR A 652 2.62 75.58 -16.23
CA THR A 652 2.68 76.67 -17.16
C THR A 652 4.01 77.44 -17.02
N LEU A 653 4.67 77.66 -18.09
CA LEU A 653 5.86 78.48 -18.23
C LEU A 653 5.56 79.72 -19.02
N VAL A 654 5.83 80.90 -18.48
CA VAL A 654 5.62 82.17 -19.17
C VAL A 654 7.01 82.73 -19.60
N ASN A 655 7.15 83.00 -20.89
CA ASN A 655 8.38 83.53 -21.41
C ASN A 655 8.50 85.04 -21.09
N ALA A 656 9.74 85.61 -21.13
CA ALA A 656 10.02 86.97 -20.92
C ALA A 656 9.19 87.92 -21.89
N GLY A 657 8.91 87.44 -23.10
CA GLY A 657 8.09 88.06 -24.10
C GLY A 657 6.57 87.94 -23.96
N GLY A 658 6.09 87.29 -22.85
CA GLY A 658 4.68 87.18 -22.48
C GLY A 658 3.96 85.98 -23.11
N SER A 659 4.60 85.20 -23.99
CA SER A 659 3.98 83.93 -24.47
C SER A 659 4.05 82.88 -23.38
N SER A 660 3.07 82.00 -23.31
CA SER A 660 3.01 80.91 -22.38
C SER A 660 2.99 79.57 -23.06
N SER A 661 3.69 78.59 -22.50
CA SER A 661 3.66 77.17 -22.85
C SER A 661 3.29 76.34 -21.59
N GLY A 662 2.55 75.26 -21.79
CA GLY A 662 2.18 74.45 -20.61
C GLY A 662 1.70 73.06 -20.95
N LEU A 663 1.61 72.24 -19.92
CA LEU A 663 1.06 70.89 -19.93
C LEU A 663 -0.16 70.88 -19.06
N VAL A 664 -1.21 70.25 -19.51
CA VAL A 664 -2.48 70.08 -18.73
C VAL A 664 -2.93 68.66 -18.79
N TYR A 665 -3.16 68.09 -17.64
CA TYR A 665 -3.74 66.78 -17.51
C TYR A 665 -4.99 66.85 -16.64
N ARG A 666 -6.00 66.06 -17.02
CA ARG A 666 -7.27 65.94 -16.32
C ARG A 666 -7.52 64.50 -15.93
N GLY A 667 -8.18 64.29 -14.81
CA GLY A 667 -8.51 63.00 -14.28
C GLY A 667 -7.97 62.79 -12.89
N PRO A 668 -8.38 61.71 -12.26
CA PRO A 668 -7.99 61.42 -10.86
C PRO A 668 -6.48 61.26 -10.67
N TRP A 669 -5.73 60.94 -11.72
CA TRP A 669 -4.26 60.78 -11.68
C TRP A 669 -3.53 61.91 -12.44
N SER A 670 -4.15 63.04 -12.57
CA SER A 670 -3.63 64.21 -13.33
C SER A 670 -2.22 64.61 -12.86
N LEU A 671 -1.97 64.63 -11.56
CA LEU A 671 -0.65 64.92 -11.00
C LEU A 671 0.40 63.92 -11.52
N TYR A 672 0.14 62.64 -11.43
CA TYR A 672 1.09 61.58 -11.81
C TYR A 672 1.33 61.57 -13.31
N ARG A 673 0.32 61.88 -14.13
CA ARG A 673 0.49 62.10 -15.57
C ARG A 673 1.35 63.31 -15.86
N LEU A 674 1.14 64.39 -15.16
CA LEU A 674 1.94 65.59 -15.34
C LEU A 674 3.43 65.30 -14.94
N LEU A 675 3.64 64.63 -13.79
CA LEU A 675 4.99 64.28 -13.33
C LEU A 675 5.68 63.27 -14.25
N SER A 676 4.94 62.42 -14.97
CA SER A 676 5.49 61.48 -15.95
C SER A 676 6.13 62.15 -17.18
N GLN A 677 5.81 63.44 -17.41
CA GLN A 677 6.41 64.25 -18.48
C GLN A 677 7.68 64.97 -18.03
N ALA A 678 7.95 65.00 -16.72
CA ALA A 678 9.14 65.58 -16.17
C ALA A 678 10.35 64.63 -16.28
N ARG A 679 11.50 65.18 -16.48
CA ARG A 679 12.76 64.44 -16.41
C ARG A 679 13.24 64.36 -14.96
N LEU A 680 13.58 63.16 -14.51
CA LEU A 680 14.20 62.94 -13.21
C LEU A 680 15.68 63.34 -13.26
N ASN A 681 16.12 64.23 -12.39
CA ASN A 681 17.48 64.73 -12.34
C ASN A 681 18.28 64.18 -11.13
N GLY A 682 17.60 63.86 -10.05
CA GLY A 682 18.19 63.29 -8.83
C GLY A 682 17.10 62.70 -7.94
N THR A 683 17.44 61.67 -7.20
CA THR A 683 16.53 60.98 -6.31
C THR A 683 17.22 60.62 -5.00
N THR A 684 16.60 60.97 -3.88
CA THR A 684 16.96 60.51 -2.55
C THR A 684 15.82 59.64 -1.98
N SER A 685 15.98 59.14 -0.78
CA SER A 685 14.89 58.36 -0.12
C SER A 685 13.62 59.22 0.12
N THR A 686 13.79 60.50 0.40
CA THR A 686 12.71 61.42 0.77
C THR A 686 12.35 62.47 -0.26
N SER A 687 13.19 62.65 -1.31
CA SER A 687 12.97 63.70 -2.33
C SER A 687 13.36 63.25 -3.72
N VAL A 688 12.75 63.92 -4.71
CA VAL A 688 13.08 63.76 -6.11
C VAL A 688 13.16 65.16 -6.79
N ASP A 689 14.27 65.38 -7.53
CA ASP A 689 14.41 66.57 -8.33
C ASP A 689 13.92 66.28 -9.76
N ILE A 690 12.98 67.06 -10.22
CA ILE A 690 12.35 66.92 -11.52
C ILE A 690 12.52 68.20 -12.36
N SER A 691 12.57 68.04 -13.67
CA SER A 691 12.61 69.18 -14.60
C SER A 691 11.54 69.07 -15.68
N PHE A 692 10.81 70.14 -15.87
CA PHE A 692 9.93 70.33 -17.01
C PHE A 692 10.72 71.12 -18.06
N SER A 693 10.84 70.55 -19.24
CA SER A 693 11.59 71.15 -20.35
C SER A 693 10.61 71.72 -21.37
N ALA A 694 10.91 72.93 -21.87
CA ALA A 694 10.26 73.53 -23.04
C ALA A 694 11.38 73.90 -24.06
N PRO A 695 11.06 74.10 -25.34
CA PRO A 695 12.07 74.41 -26.36
C PRO A 695 13.04 75.53 -25.98
N ASP A 696 12.55 76.47 -25.22
CA ASP A 696 13.30 77.68 -24.85
C ASP A 696 13.75 77.72 -23.40
N GLY A 697 13.85 76.58 -22.70
CA GLY A 697 14.24 76.53 -21.31
C GLY A 697 13.19 75.90 -20.42
N GLY A 698 13.55 75.49 -19.20
CA GLY A 698 12.72 74.70 -18.31
C GLY A 698 12.66 75.23 -16.88
N MET A 699 11.93 74.52 -16.06
CA MET A 699 11.77 74.76 -14.62
C MET A 699 12.12 73.48 -13.88
N GLN A 700 12.87 73.62 -12.77
CA GLN A 700 13.23 72.53 -11.87
C GLN A 700 12.49 72.66 -10.54
N TYR A 701 11.96 71.56 -10.05
CA TYR A 701 11.36 71.44 -8.75
C TYR A 701 11.96 70.30 -7.97
N ARG A 702 11.96 70.43 -6.66
CA ARG A 702 12.14 69.35 -5.71
C ARG A 702 10.82 68.94 -5.11
N ILE A 703 10.47 67.67 -5.19
CA ILE A 703 9.32 67.14 -4.48
C ILE A 703 9.84 66.31 -3.32
N SER A 704 9.35 66.56 -2.15
CA SER A 704 9.75 65.83 -0.94
C SER A 704 8.52 65.37 -0.12
N THR A 705 8.66 64.24 0.58
CA THR A 705 7.61 63.73 1.48
C THR A 705 8.29 63.05 2.68
N GLU A 706 7.60 63.01 3.80
CA GLU A 706 8.07 62.35 5.02
C GLU A 706 7.81 60.85 5.02
N LYS A 707 7.13 60.35 4.04
CA LYS A 707 6.81 58.89 3.91
C LYS A 707 8.06 58.08 3.54
N ALA A 708 8.27 56.98 4.25
CA ALA A 708 9.34 56.03 3.95
C ALA A 708 9.20 55.42 2.52
N ASN A 709 7.97 55.06 2.14
CA ASN A 709 7.64 54.67 0.79
C ASN A 709 7.16 55.90 0.01
N ASN A 710 8.09 56.58 -0.63
CA ASN A 710 7.83 57.82 -1.36
C ASN A 710 7.20 57.53 -2.75
N PRO A 711 5.93 57.97 -3.01
CA PRO A 711 5.27 57.67 -4.25
C PRO A 711 5.82 58.40 -5.47
N PHE A 712 6.72 59.39 -5.25
CA PHE A 712 7.36 60.20 -6.30
C PHE A 712 8.75 59.70 -6.67
N THR A 713 9.44 58.99 -5.78
CA THR A 713 10.83 58.51 -6.00
C THR A 713 10.86 57.06 -6.45
N GLN A 714 9.87 56.27 -6.15
CA GLN A 714 9.83 54.82 -6.41
C GLN A 714 8.82 54.51 -7.53
N PRO A 715 9.18 53.66 -8.51
CA PRO A 715 8.29 53.27 -9.58
C PRO A 715 7.28 52.20 -9.10
N LEU A 716 6.45 52.55 -8.10
CA LEU A 716 5.57 51.65 -7.38
C LEU A 716 4.62 50.84 -8.26
N PHE A 717 4.15 51.45 -9.36
CA PHE A 717 3.21 50.79 -10.29
C PHE A 717 3.90 50.03 -11.42
N LYS A 718 5.21 50.28 -11.65
CA LYS A 718 5.94 49.67 -12.77
C LYS A 718 6.03 48.16 -12.62
N GLY A 719 5.36 47.44 -13.53
CA GLY A 719 5.38 45.98 -13.52
C GLY A 719 4.58 45.33 -12.37
N PHE A 720 3.75 46.11 -11.66
CA PHE A 720 2.81 45.53 -10.72
C PHE A 720 1.74 44.76 -11.44
N THR A 721 1.68 43.47 -11.20
CA THR A 721 0.65 42.55 -11.69
C THR A 721 0.31 41.55 -10.64
N LEU A 722 -0.93 41.11 -10.60
CA LEU A 722 -1.30 39.98 -9.70
C LEU A 722 -1.37 38.71 -10.52
N PRO A 723 -0.83 37.61 -9.99
CA PRO A 723 -0.95 36.31 -10.65
C PRO A 723 -2.38 35.80 -10.60
N LEU A 724 -2.76 35.00 -11.59
CA LEU A 724 -4.07 34.40 -11.69
C LEU A 724 -4.27 33.36 -10.56
N THR A 725 -3.21 32.62 -10.22
CA THR A 725 -3.21 31.57 -9.21
C THR A 725 -2.29 31.92 -8.04
N LEU A 726 -2.70 31.57 -6.84
CA LEU A 726 -1.93 31.73 -5.61
C LEU A 726 -0.92 30.61 -5.39
N LEU A 727 -1.33 29.40 -5.76
CA LEU A 727 -0.66 28.15 -5.39
C LEU A 727 0.24 27.68 -6.53
N GLN A 728 1.18 26.79 -6.21
CA GLN A 728 2.00 26.12 -7.22
C GLN A 728 1.15 25.14 -8.03
N ASP A 729 1.47 24.96 -9.32
CA ASP A 729 0.78 24.00 -10.20
C ASP A 729 1.00 22.57 -9.66
N GLY A 730 -0.10 21.84 -9.44
CA GLY A 730 -0.04 20.45 -9.00
C GLY A 730 -0.97 20.06 -7.84
N LEU A 731 -1.88 20.95 -7.44
CA LEU A 731 -2.93 20.66 -6.46
C LEU A 731 -4.24 20.25 -7.12
#